data_510397c365a3405a0a26217f85318203
#
_entry.id   510397c365a3405a0a26217f85318203
#
_cell.length_a   1.000
_cell.length_b   1.000
_cell.length_c   1.000
_cell.angle_alpha   90.00
_cell.angle_beta   90.00
_cell.angle_gamma   90.00
#
_symmetry.space_group_name_H-M   'P 1'
#
loop_
_entity.id
_entity.type
_entity.pdbx_description
1 polymer ?
#
loop_
_entity_poly.entity_id
_entity_poly.type
_entity_poly.pdbx_seq_one_letter_code
_entity_poly.pdbx_strand_id
1 'polypeptide(L)'
;MHRSAYATPKNYLDFIHTFIQLYKQKKDDLLKQAERLNVGIIRIDEASILIQEMDRKLEKQRKELAIKTQKCDDLLSEITILTAKQTERKSRALEKKQIVDEQLIIIEKEKHEAESQLQETMPALLEAQQGLDTLKATDITEMRSFANPVDTLRLIGYCMLIYLGHPSITWKDVRGVMADMKFITNLKTRDPDLFTSKQAVQLKIYLKKLEEKLDPNHIYSLYDKSERDIKLLTLMSNVSRVGGSLFKFIHAIDNYMDKYRETKPKKDRLLSIENDYEINLTELNRLENHIEKSTNILDDFRKRFDIAMEDKIKFQEETDIAIRRRLAAEKLLFGFNSETLRWKDELNHMKEYENELIGNCLLSSAFLAYCSPFTYEIRQDLIYNQWKKSLNEKTIYLTENFQIQNFLSSNVEISEWTSQGLPADEFSIQNGILTLYTNRFPFCIDPQLQGLLWIKQREKKTNLKILSMRDRDFLKHFELAIKYGYPVLFKDVDEYIDPIILDILSKNFQGDSTHQYIKLGDKNIDIDRNFRMYLTCRLSNPKLSTLHFSYSKVINYTVTLKGLEEQLLSSLVKIERRELEEMRETLIQEIFENKQQQKLLEDSLLRELTTTTGNILDNNELIETLENTKTKVSEVIQALNLGERTRQDIEKLRDTYRLAARRGAVLYFSLVQMSTINSMYQYSLNSFLSVFEYSVKSSQTNFKLEKRLQSIVNTLTYQIYCYGTIGMFEKHKLLYSFLLTIQIELDKQIITYNQIDFFLKGNLSLDKSSKPLFSWLTYETWHHCLYLSKQFPEKFQNLILNIEENPIEWKQWAEHDQPENIALPKPFDILLNDFEKLMLIRCFSPNRIIFXIFTFKPSYIWKWRSINSTC
;
A
#
# COMPACT_ATOMS: atom_id res chain seq x y z
N MET A 1 11.24 -34.31 9.47
CA MET A 1 10.20 -35.36 9.29
C MET A 1 10.13 -35.78 7.83
N HIS A 2 10.22 -37.07 7.56
CA HIS A 2 10.07 -37.61 6.20
C HIS A 2 8.59 -37.88 5.91
N ARG A 3 7.98 -36.99 5.12
CA ARG A 3 6.61 -37.18 4.61
C ARG A 3 6.69 -37.96 3.30
N SER A 4 5.84 -38.96 3.15
CA SER A 4 5.63 -39.62 1.86
C SER A 4 4.82 -38.72 0.94
N ALA A 5 5.37 -38.43 -0.24
CA ALA A 5 4.66 -37.71 -1.30
C ALA A 5 4.65 -38.61 -2.55
N TYR A 6 3.49 -38.68 -3.18
CA TYR A 6 3.28 -39.55 -4.33
C TYR A 6 3.01 -38.72 -5.58
N ALA A 7 3.80 -38.94 -6.62
CA ALA A 7 3.50 -38.42 -7.97
C ALA A 7 2.72 -39.51 -8.72
N THR A 8 1.45 -39.28 -8.92
CA THR A 8 0.55 -40.23 -9.59
C THR A 8 0.46 -39.92 -11.09
N PRO A 9 0.11 -40.91 -11.94
CA PRO A 9 -0.15 -40.63 -13.36
C PRO A 9 -1.17 -39.51 -13.59
N LYS A 10 -2.14 -39.38 -12.69
CA LYS A 10 -3.16 -38.36 -12.72
C LYS A 10 -2.55 -36.94 -12.55
N ASN A 11 -1.47 -36.81 -11.75
CA ASN A 11 -0.74 -35.51 -11.63
C ASN A 11 -0.12 -35.09 -12.97
N TYR A 12 0.36 -36.04 -13.75
CA TYR A 12 0.92 -35.76 -15.08
C TYR A 12 -0.17 -35.28 -16.07
N LEU A 13 -1.33 -35.93 -16.04
CA LEU A 13 -2.47 -35.51 -16.86
C LEU A 13 -2.97 -34.12 -16.43
N ASP A 14 -3.04 -33.85 -15.14
CA ASP A 14 -3.38 -32.51 -14.61
C ASP A 14 -2.35 -31.47 -15.04
N PHE A 15 -1.07 -31.81 -15.03
CA PHE A 15 0.00 -30.92 -15.51
C PHE A 15 -0.23 -30.51 -16.96
N ILE A 16 -0.47 -31.49 -17.84
CA ILE A 16 -0.74 -31.23 -19.28
C ILE A 16 -1.99 -30.34 -19.43
N HIS A 17 -3.07 -30.74 -18.75
CA HIS A 17 -4.36 -30.04 -18.84
C HIS A 17 -4.24 -28.58 -18.32
N THR A 18 -3.60 -28.41 -17.19
CA THR A 18 -3.35 -27.09 -16.57
C THR A 18 -2.48 -26.22 -17.48
N PHE A 19 -1.45 -26.81 -18.09
CA PHE A 19 -0.57 -26.09 -19.03
C PHE A 19 -1.36 -25.58 -20.23
N ILE A 20 -2.15 -26.44 -20.88
CA ILE A 20 -2.96 -26.09 -22.06
C ILE A 20 -3.95 -24.96 -21.69
N GLN A 21 -4.65 -25.13 -20.58
CA GLN A 21 -5.66 -24.17 -20.10
C GLN A 21 -5.01 -22.82 -19.75
N LEU A 22 -3.93 -22.84 -18.98
CA LEU A 22 -3.20 -21.65 -18.54
C LEU A 22 -2.58 -20.89 -19.74
N TYR A 23 -1.92 -21.62 -20.64
CA TYR A 23 -1.32 -21.03 -21.83
C TYR A 23 -2.38 -20.38 -22.72
N LYS A 24 -3.50 -21.08 -22.99
CA LYS A 24 -4.61 -20.53 -23.78
C LYS A 24 -5.17 -19.27 -23.15
N GLN A 25 -5.48 -19.33 -21.85
CA GLN A 25 -6.01 -18.19 -21.09
C GLN A 25 -5.05 -16.98 -21.15
N LYS A 26 -3.80 -17.19 -20.78
CA LYS A 26 -2.80 -16.09 -20.73
C LYS A 26 -2.51 -15.53 -22.13
N LYS A 27 -2.51 -16.39 -23.16
CA LYS A 27 -2.35 -15.95 -24.56
C LYS A 27 -3.54 -15.11 -25.01
N ASP A 28 -4.77 -15.57 -24.73
CA ASP A 28 -5.99 -14.83 -25.07
C ASP A 28 -6.05 -13.47 -24.35
N ASP A 29 -5.67 -13.43 -23.09
CA ASP A 29 -5.59 -12.19 -22.27
C ASP A 29 -4.55 -11.22 -22.88
N LEU A 30 -3.36 -11.72 -23.20
CA LEU A 30 -2.29 -10.95 -23.83
C LEU A 30 -2.72 -10.35 -25.18
N LEU A 31 -3.35 -11.16 -26.03
CA LEU A 31 -3.84 -10.72 -27.35
C LEU A 31 -4.91 -9.63 -27.19
N LYS A 32 -5.86 -9.80 -26.27
CA LYS A 32 -6.91 -8.80 -25.99
C LYS A 32 -6.32 -7.49 -25.50
N GLN A 33 -5.34 -7.54 -24.61
CA GLN A 33 -4.65 -6.34 -24.11
C GLN A 33 -3.88 -5.65 -25.23
N ALA A 34 -3.12 -6.41 -26.02
CA ALA A 34 -2.37 -5.89 -27.15
C ALA A 34 -3.29 -5.22 -28.18
N GLU A 35 -4.44 -5.85 -28.47
CA GLU A 35 -5.44 -5.29 -29.40
C GLU A 35 -6.00 -3.96 -28.88
N ARG A 36 -6.38 -3.89 -27.59
CA ARG A 36 -6.89 -2.67 -26.95
C ARG A 36 -5.87 -1.52 -27.00
N LEU A 37 -4.62 -1.81 -26.65
CA LEU A 37 -3.55 -0.81 -26.69
C LEU A 37 -3.30 -0.33 -28.13
N ASN A 38 -3.28 -1.25 -29.09
CA ASN A 38 -3.06 -0.94 -30.51
C ASN A 38 -4.18 -0.03 -31.06
N VAL A 39 -5.45 -0.35 -30.77
CA VAL A 39 -6.60 0.50 -31.15
C VAL A 39 -6.48 1.88 -30.50
N GLY A 40 -6.12 1.94 -29.23
CA GLY A 40 -5.89 3.21 -28.52
C GLY A 40 -4.82 4.07 -29.19
N ILE A 41 -3.69 3.48 -29.57
CA ILE A 41 -2.58 4.17 -30.28
C ILE A 41 -3.05 4.67 -31.64
N ILE A 42 -3.73 3.83 -32.41
CA ILE A 42 -4.25 4.19 -33.75
C ILE A 42 -5.19 5.41 -33.64
N ARG A 43 -6.08 5.42 -32.66
CA ARG A 43 -7.02 6.52 -32.45
C ARG A 43 -6.33 7.83 -32.08
N ILE A 44 -5.26 7.77 -31.27
CA ILE A 44 -4.48 8.97 -30.93
C ILE A 44 -3.70 9.47 -32.17
N ASP A 45 -3.13 8.57 -32.97
CA ASP A 45 -2.43 8.93 -34.19
C ASP A 45 -3.42 9.57 -35.22
N GLU A 46 -4.65 9.05 -35.36
CA GLU A 46 -5.74 9.66 -36.15
C GLU A 46 -6.05 11.07 -35.67
N ALA A 47 -6.20 11.28 -34.37
CA ALA A 47 -6.46 12.59 -33.78
C ALA A 47 -5.32 13.58 -34.06
N SER A 48 -4.08 13.12 -34.08
CA SER A 48 -2.89 13.92 -34.45
C SER A 48 -2.95 14.45 -35.89
N ILE A 49 -3.38 13.60 -36.82
CA ILE A 49 -3.55 13.97 -38.23
C ILE A 49 -4.64 15.05 -38.37
N LEU A 50 -5.76 14.86 -37.64
CA LEU A 50 -6.87 15.81 -37.68
C LEU A 50 -6.48 17.22 -37.16
N ILE A 51 -5.62 17.28 -36.12
CA ILE A 51 -5.11 18.58 -35.62
C ILE A 51 -4.30 19.31 -36.71
N GLN A 52 -3.50 18.57 -37.48
CA GLN A 52 -2.76 19.17 -38.60
C GLN A 52 -3.71 19.76 -39.66
N GLU A 53 -4.84 19.09 -39.91
CA GLU A 53 -5.88 19.63 -40.81
C GLU A 53 -6.55 20.88 -40.23
N MET A 54 -6.83 20.89 -38.90
CA MET A 54 -7.37 22.05 -38.21
C MET A 54 -6.41 23.25 -38.29
N ASP A 55 -5.11 23.03 -38.15
CA ASP A 55 -4.09 24.08 -38.30
C ASP A 55 -4.15 24.72 -39.69
N ARG A 56 -4.27 23.90 -40.73
CA ARG A 56 -4.40 24.41 -42.12
C ARG A 56 -5.66 25.23 -42.30
N LYS A 57 -6.79 24.82 -41.73
CA LYS A 57 -8.07 25.56 -41.78
C LYS A 57 -7.95 26.89 -41.02
N LEU A 58 -7.38 26.86 -39.83
CA LEU A 58 -7.15 28.05 -39.01
C LEU A 58 -6.28 29.10 -39.71
N GLU A 59 -5.24 28.64 -40.42
CA GLU A 59 -4.36 29.55 -41.17
C GLU A 59 -5.14 30.29 -42.27
N LYS A 60 -6.07 29.61 -42.96
CA LYS A 60 -6.97 30.22 -43.94
C LYS A 60 -7.92 31.24 -43.28
N GLN A 61 -8.55 30.84 -42.18
CA GLN A 61 -9.47 31.73 -41.43
C GLN A 61 -8.74 32.98 -40.92
N ARG A 62 -7.53 32.88 -40.42
CA ARG A 62 -6.70 34.03 -40.00
C ARG A 62 -6.42 35.00 -41.13
N LYS A 63 -6.13 34.49 -42.37
CA LYS A 63 -5.93 35.36 -43.53
C LYS A 63 -7.21 36.10 -43.90
N GLU A 64 -8.35 35.41 -43.88
CA GLU A 64 -9.69 36.05 -44.15
C GLU A 64 -10.07 37.08 -43.07
N LEU A 65 -9.78 36.81 -41.81
CA LEU A 65 -10.01 37.73 -40.71
C LEU A 65 -9.15 38.99 -40.84
N ALA A 66 -7.90 38.85 -41.31
CA ALA A 66 -6.99 39.96 -41.57
C ALA A 66 -7.57 40.88 -42.68
N ILE A 67 -8.15 40.29 -43.73
CA ILE A 67 -8.78 41.05 -44.83
C ILE A 67 -10.02 41.80 -44.31
N LYS A 68 -10.85 41.14 -43.49
CA LYS A 68 -12.06 41.76 -42.87
C LYS A 68 -11.68 42.88 -41.90
N THR A 69 -10.59 42.68 -41.12
CA THR A 69 -10.03 43.70 -40.22
C THR A 69 -9.59 44.94 -41.00
N GLN A 70 -8.84 44.74 -42.10
CA GLN A 70 -8.39 45.85 -42.95
C GLN A 70 -9.56 46.68 -43.50
N LYS A 71 -10.64 46.01 -43.93
CA LYS A 71 -11.86 46.71 -44.40
C LYS A 71 -12.50 47.55 -43.31
N CYS A 72 -12.55 47.05 -42.08
CA CYS A 72 -13.06 47.82 -40.92
C CYS A 72 -12.18 49.02 -40.60
N ASP A 73 -10.85 48.86 -40.67
CA ASP A 73 -9.88 49.92 -40.42
C ASP A 73 -9.94 51.02 -41.48
N ASP A 74 -10.13 50.63 -42.75
CA ASP A 74 -10.31 51.57 -43.85
C ASP A 74 -11.58 52.43 -43.65
N LEU A 75 -12.71 51.78 -43.35
CA LEU A 75 -14.01 52.47 -43.03
C LEU A 75 -13.87 53.36 -41.79
N LEU A 76 -13.15 52.93 -40.76
CA LEU A 76 -12.91 53.70 -39.54
C LEU A 76 -12.08 54.96 -39.83
N SER A 77 -11.09 54.87 -40.72
CA SER A 77 -10.26 56.01 -41.12
C SER A 77 -11.10 57.05 -41.89
N GLU A 78 -12.02 56.61 -42.75
CA GLU A 78 -12.96 57.50 -43.46
C GLU A 78 -13.93 58.20 -42.48
N ILE A 79 -14.47 57.44 -41.52
CA ILE A 79 -15.34 57.96 -40.44
C ILE A 79 -14.57 58.98 -39.62
N THR A 80 -13.33 58.74 -39.30
CA THR A 80 -12.46 59.57 -38.48
C THR A 80 -12.19 60.92 -39.18
N ILE A 81 -11.90 60.87 -40.50
CA ILE A 81 -11.69 62.12 -41.30
C ILE A 81 -12.99 62.92 -41.39
N LEU A 82 -14.14 62.29 -41.58
CA LEU A 82 -15.43 62.97 -41.64
C LEU A 82 -15.85 63.51 -40.27
N THR A 83 -15.54 62.80 -39.21
CA THR A 83 -15.83 63.23 -37.81
C THR A 83 -14.96 64.43 -37.43
N ALA A 84 -13.67 64.45 -37.88
CA ALA A 84 -12.76 65.60 -37.62
C ALA A 84 -13.28 66.91 -38.26
N LYS A 85 -13.87 66.85 -39.46
CA LYS A 85 -14.51 67.97 -40.11
C LYS A 85 -15.80 68.45 -39.39
N GLN A 86 -16.46 67.55 -38.66
CA GLN A 86 -17.65 67.87 -37.87
C GLN A 86 -17.30 68.49 -36.50
N THR A 87 -16.15 68.07 -35.93
CA THR A 87 -15.72 68.56 -34.59
C THR A 87 -15.36 70.06 -34.65
N GLU A 88 -14.90 70.56 -35.79
CA GLU A 88 -14.67 72.01 -36.01
C GLU A 88 -15.94 72.81 -35.94
N ARG A 89 -17.09 72.24 -36.38
CA ARG A 89 -18.39 72.86 -36.26
C ARG A 89 -19.03 72.69 -34.85
N LYS A 90 -18.60 71.63 -34.11
CA LYS A 90 -19.09 71.42 -32.73
C LYS A 90 -18.40 72.24 -31.66
N SER A 91 -17.23 72.84 -31.97
CA SER A 91 -16.47 73.62 -31.01
C SER A 91 -17.29 74.88 -30.53
N ARG A 92 -18.21 75.39 -31.33
CA ARG A 92 -19.12 76.48 -30.92
C ARG A 92 -20.28 76.03 -30.00
N ALA A 93 -20.59 74.74 -29.97
CA ALA A 93 -21.57 74.13 -29.05
C ALA A 93 -20.95 73.83 -27.70
N LEU A 94 -19.56 73.73 -27.63
CA LEU A 94 -18.84 73.32 -26.45
C LEU A 94 -18.78 74.42 -25.36
N GLU A 95 -18.98 75.73 -25.70
CA GLU A 95 -19.02 76.80 -24.68
C GLU A 95 -20.18 76.62 -23.71
N LYS A 96 -21.27 76.02 -24.16
CA LYS A 96 -22.45 75.72 -23.29
C LYS A 96 -22.28 74.45 -22.51
N LYS A 97 -21.31 73.58 -22.92
CA LYS A 97 -21.07 72.35 -22.27
C LYS A 97 -20.25 72.47 -20.99
N GLN A 98 -19.46 73.53 -20.85
CA GLN A 98 -18.62 73.82 -19.68
C GLN A 98 -19.43 73.90 -18.37
N ILE A 99 -20.69 74.28 -18.42
CA ILE A 99 -21.55 74.40 -17.22
C ILE A 99 -21.94 72.99 -16.72
N VAL A 100 -22.09 72.00 -17.65
CA VAL A 100 -22.42 70.64 -17.32
C VAL A 100 -21.18 69.88 -16.74
N ASP A 101 -19.99 70.23 -17.20
CA ASP A 101 -18.75 69.63 -16.75
C ASP A 101 -18.39 70.02 -15.31
N GLU A 102 -18.76 71.17 -14.82
CA GLU A 102 -18.55 71.59 -13.40
C GLU A 102 -19.37 70.71 -12.42
N GLN A 103 -20.52 70.21 -12.88
CA GLN A 103 -21.31 69.25 -12.05
C GLN A 103 -20.68 67.88 -12.00
N LEU A 104 -19.94 67.48 -13.03
CA LEU A 104 -19.27 66.21 -13.09
C LEU A 104 -18.15 66.06 -12.05
N ILE A 105 -17.44 67.16 -11.78
CA ILE A 105 -16.32 67.21 -10.83
C ILE A 105 -16.74 66.86 -9.40
N ILE A 106 -17.98 67.16 -9.05
CA ILE A 106 -18.52 66.86 -7.71
C ILE A 106 -18.76 65.35 -7.55
N ILE A 107 -19.20 64.72 -8.65
CA ILE A 107 -19.48 63.24 -8.66
C ILE A 107 -18.18 62.46 -8.49
N GLU A 108 -17.10 62.88 -9.18
CA GLU A 108 -15.81 62.21 -9.10
C GLU A 108 -15.17 62.22 -7.71
N LYS A 109 -15.36 63.30 -6.98
CA LYS A 109 -14.78 63.49 -5.65
C LYS A 109 -15.36 62.49 -4.60
N GLU A 110 -16.65 62.22 -4.67
CA GLU A 110 -17.31 61.28 -3.76
C GLU A 110 -16.97 59.83 -4.10
N LYS A 111 -16.68 59.54 -5.36
CA LYS A 111 -16.27 58.21 -5.82
C LYS A 111 -14.90 57.82 -5.28
N HIS A 112 -13.95 58.75 -5.25
CA HIS A 112 -12.60 58.51 -4.76
C HIS A 112 -12.54 58.17 -3.25
N GLU A 113 -13.43 58.77 -2.46
CA GLU A 113 -13.49 58.52 -1.01
C GLU A 113 -13.96 57.09 -0.65
N ALA A 114 -14.82 56.48 -1.45
CA ALA A 114 -15.35 55.15 -1.22
C ALA A 114 -14.30 54.06 -1.59
N GLU A 115 -13.48 54.32 -2.61
CA GLU A 115 -12.45 53.38 -3.06
C GLU A 115 -11.24 53.35 -2.12
N SER A 116 -10.88 54.49 -1.54
CA SER A 116 -9.73 54.61 -0.62
C SER A 116 -9.89 53.76 0.64
N GLN A 117 -11.08 53.63 1.19
CA GLN A 117 -11.36 52.89 2.43
C GLN A 117 -11.20 51.37 2.27
N LEU A 118 -11.32 50.83 1.06
CA LEU A 118 -11.14 49.40 0.81
C LEU A 118 -9.66 49.03 0.63
N GLN A 119 -8.87 49.99 0.12
CA GLN A 119 -7.45 49.76 -0.17
C GLN A 119 -6.55 49.55 1.09
N GLU A 120 -7.01 50.04 2.25
CA GLU A 120 -6.25 49.92 3.50
C GLU A 120 -6.09 48.47 4.01
N THR A 121 -7.06 47.61 3.73
CA THR A 121 -7.05 46.24 4.22
C THR A 121 -6.51 45.23 3.21
N MET A 122 -6.33 45.63 1.96
CA MET A 122 -5.83 44.78 0.87
C MET A 122 -4.41 44.24 1.11
N PRO A 123 -3.43 45.04 1.59
CA PRO A 123 -2.06 44.52 1.78
C PRO A 123 -1.98 43.35 2.76
N ALA A 124 -2.71 43.44 3.88
CA ALA A 124 -2.73 42.37 4.91
C ALA A 124 -3.35 41.09 4.37
N LEU A 125 -4.39 41.22 3.56
CA LEU A 125 -5.02 40.06 2.91
C LEU A 125 -4.07 39.42 1.88
N LEU A 126 -3.39 40.21 1.07
CA LEU A 126 -2.41 39.78 0.09
C LEU A 126 -1.22 39.06 0.75
N GLU A 127 -0.71 39.59 1.85
CA GLU A 127 0.37 38.99 2.63
C GLU A 127 -0.07 37.64 3.21
N ALA A 128 -1.28 37.55 3.71
CA ALA A 128 -1.83 36.31 4.25
C ALA A 128 -2.06 35.26 3.14
N GLN A 129 -2.47 35.69 1.94
CA GLN A 129 -2.60 34.82 0.75
C GLN A 129 -1.24 34.29 0.29
N GLN A 130 -0.19 35.13 0.29
CA GLN A 130 1.17 34.72 -0.03
C GLN A 130 1.73 33.72 1.01
N GLY A 131 1.33 33.87 2.26
CA GLY A 131 1.67 32.93 3.33
C GLY A 131 1.14 31.53 3.07
N LEU A 132 0.00 31.40 2.40
CA LEU A 132 -0.54 30.10 2.01
C LEU A 132 0.27 29.42 0.87
N ASP A 133 0.95 30.21 0.04
CA ASP A 133 1.79 29.68 -1.06
C ASP A 133 3.06 29.01 -0.55
N THR A 134 3.49 29.33 0.66
CA THR A 134 4.67 28.70 1.27
C THR A 134 4.41 27.32 1.82
N LEU A 135 3.14 26.94 1.91
CA LEU A 135 2.74 25.61 2.42
C LEU A 135 2.98 24.55 1.36
N LYS A 136 3.76 23.54 1.72
CA LYS A 136 4.02 22.37 0.87
C LYS A 136 2.89 21.35 0.99
N ALA A 137 2.73 20.52 -0.01
CA ALA A 137 1.77 19.41 0.01
C ALA A 137 2.01 18.45 1.19
N THR A 138 3.28 18.31 1.59
CA THR A 138 3.68 17.54 2.78
C THR A 138 3.08 18.10 4.07
N ASP A 139 3.08 19.42 4.21
CA ASP A 139 2.59 20.12 5.41
C ASP A 139 1.07 19.89 5.57
N ILE A 140 0.33 20.00 4.45
CA ILE A 140 -1.13 19.75 4.43
C ILE A 140 -1.42 18.27 4.70
N THR A 141 -0.58 17.38 4.15
CA THR A 141 -0.71 15.94 4.38
C THR A 141 -0.48 15.60 5.86
N GLU A 142 0.49 16.26 6.49
CA GLU A 142 0.74 16.13 7.94
C GLU A 142 -0.51 16.52 8.74
N MET A 143 -1.10 17.68 8.46
CA MET A 143 -2.31 18.13 9.15
C MET A 143 -3.50 17.18 8.91
N ARG A 144 -3.62 16.63 7.71
CA ARG A 144 -4.66 15.67 7.33
C ARG A 144 -4.48 14.29 8.00
N SER A 145 -3.24 13.92 8.34
CA SER A 145 -2.93 12.62 8.93
C SER A 145 -3.45 12.47 10.38
N PHE A 146 -3.72 13.58 11.06
CA PHE A 146 -4.21 13.53 12.44
C PHE A 146 -5.62 12.91 12.49
N ALA A 147 -5.71 11.73 13.09
CA ALA A 147 -7.00 11.09 13.36
C ALA A 147 -7.82 11.88 14.39
N ASN A 148 -7.14 12.42 15.40
CA ASN A 148 -7.74 13.25 16.45
C ASN A 148 -6.80 14.43 16.77
N PRO A 149 -6.91 15.55 16.04
CA PRO A 149 -6.03 16.70 16.24
C PRO A 149 -6.32 17.45 17.54
N VAL A 150 -5.36 18.25 17.95
CA VAL A 150 -5.51 19.19 19.07
C VAL A 150 -6.68 20.16 18.75
N ASP A 151 -7.42 20.55 19.80
CA ASP A 151 -8.63 21.39 19.69
C ASP A 151 -8.40 22.67 18.87
N THR A 152 -7.25 23.30 18.97
CA THR A 152 -6.93 24.52 18.24
C THR A 152 -6.83 24.26 16.73
N LEU A 153 -6.21 23.14 16.32
CA LEU A 153 -6.14 22.72 14.91
C LEU A 153 -7.52 22.35 14.37
N ARG A 154 -8.36 21.77 15.21
CA ARG A 154 -9.74 21.42 14.86
C ARG A 154 -10.56 22.67 14.58
N LEU A 155 -10.44 23.66 15.46
CA LEU A 155 -11.19 24.92 15.37
C LEU A 155 -10.80 25.75 14.13
N ILE A 156 -9.50 25.84 13.81
CA ILE A 156 -9.09 26.56 12.59
C ILE A 156 -9.57 25.84 11.32
N GLY A 157 -9.57 24.50 11.33
CA GLY A 157 -10.18 23.69 10.26
C GLY A 157 -11.67 24.00 10.08
N TYR A 158 -12.39 24.19 11.19
CA TYR A 158 -13.81 24.56 11.17
C TYR A 158 -14.02 25.97 10.62
N CYS A 159 -13.20 26.94 11.01
CA CYS A 159 -13.24 28.30 10.46
C CYS A 159 -13.04 28.28 8.93
N MET A 160 -12.14 27.46 8.46
CA MET A 160 -11.87 27.28 7.03
C MET A 160 -13.10 26.71 6.29
N LEU A 161 -13.77 25.67 6.85
CA LEU A 161 -15.00 25.10 6.25
C LEU A 161 -16.11 26.13 6.17
N ILE A 162 -16.29 26.94 7.23
CA ILE A 162 -17.28 28.03 7.27
C ILE A 162 -16.98 29.06 6.17
N TYR A 163 -15.72 29.45 6.04
CA TYR A 163 -15.31 30.39 4.99
C TYR A 163 -15.59 29.81 3.61
N LEU A 164 -15.28 28.52 3.37
CA LEU A 164 -15.56 27.84 2.10
C LEU A 164 -17.05 27.56 1.88
N GLY A 165 -17.90 27.72 2.90
CA GLY A 165 -19.35 27.52 2.77
C GLY A 165 -19.75 26.04 2.80
N HIS A 166 -18.99 25.20 3.46
CA HIS A 166 -19.29 23.77 3.53
C HIS A 166 -20.52 23.50 4.42
N PRO A 167 -21.44 22.60 4.03
CA PRO A 167 -22.70 22.40 4.76
C PRO A 167 -22.53 21.70 6.12
N SER A 168 -21.47 20.98 6.35
CA SER A 168 -21.17 20.27 7.60
C SER A 168 -19.81 20.67 8.14
N ILE A 169 -19.70 20.74 9.48
CA ILE A 169 -18.49 21.23 10.18
C ILE A 169 -17.98 20.08 11.07
N THR A 170 -17.30 19.10 10.45
CA THR A 170 -16.67 17.98 11.17
C THR A 170 -15.21 17.86 10.77
N TRP A 171 -14.40 17.25 11.61
CA TRP A 171 -12.97 17.02 11.29
C TRP A 171 -12.79 16.08 10.08
N LYS A 172 -13.74 15.20 9.85
CA LYS A 172 -13.77 14.33 8.66
C LYS A 172 -13.89 15.17 7.37
N ASP A 173 -14.75 16.19 7.41
CA ASP A 173 -14.95 17.09 6.26
C ASP A 173 -13.72 17.99 6.05
N VAL A 174 -13.08 18.45 7.13
CA VAL A 174 -11.80 19.19 7.04
C VAL A 174 -10.77 18.37 6.26
N ARG A 175 -10.61 17.09 6.64
CA ARG A 175 -9.68 16.17 5.95
C ARG A 175 -10.07 15.93 4.49
N GLY A 176 -11.38 15.85 4.23
CA GLY A 176 -11.91 15.69 2.88
C GLY A 176 -11.59 16.88 1.98
N VAL A 177 -11.82 18.09 2.49
CA VAL A 177 -11.55 19.34 1.76
C VAL A 177 -10.05 19.54 1.57
N MET A 178 -9.24 19.20 2.55
CA MET A 178 -7.77 19.26 2.47
C MET A 178 -7.16 18.18 1.57
N ALA A 179 -7.95 17.18 1.15
CA ALA A 179 -7.51 16.17 0.17
C ALA A 179 -7.51 16.70 -1.26
N ASP A 180 -8.29 17.76 -1.51
CA ASP A 180 -8.36 18.41 -2.82
C ASP A 180 -7.04 19.13 -3.13
N MET A 181 -6.41 18.80 -4.24
CA MET A 181 -5.18 19.48 -4.71
C MET A 181 -5.40 20.97 -4.96
N LYS A 182 -6.64 21.39 -5.18
CA LYS A 182 -7.02 22.81 -5.40
C LYS A 182 -7.42 23.52 -4.11
N PHE A 183 -7.29 22.90 -2.96
CA PHE A 183 -7.72 23.42 -1.66
C PHE A 183 -7.22 24.85 -1.40
N ILE A 184 -5.91 25.08 -1.54
CA ILE A 184 -5.30 26.42 -1.33
C ILE A 184 -5.85 27.43 -2.35
N THR A 185 -6.00 27.02 -3.60
CA THR A 185 -6.56 27.88 -4.65
C THR A 185 -8.01 28.25 -4.33
N ASN A 186 -8.81 27.28 -3.91
CA ASN A 186 -10.22 27.51 -3.55
C ASN A 186 -10.37 28.49 -2.38
N LEU A 187 -9.45 28.43 -1.40
CA LEU A 187 -9.42 29.39 -0.29
C LEU A 187 -9.16 30.82 -0.77
N LYS A 188 -8.26 31.00 -1.72
CA LYS A 188 -7.81 32.32 -2.22
C LYS A 188 -8.81 32.97 -3.16
N THR A 189 -9.45 32.20 -4.03
CA THR A 189 -10.26 32.70 -5.13
C THR A 189 -11.74 32.84 -4.80
N ARG A 190 -12.15 32.58 -3.57
CA ARG A 190 -13.54 32.70 -3.18
C ARG A 190 -14.02 34.16 -3.24
N ASP A 191 -15.12 34.36 -3.97
CA ASP A 191 -15.73 35.64 -4.15
C ASP A 191 -16.30 36.17 -2.80
N PRO A 192 -15.95 37.40 -2.38
CA PRO A 192 -16.48 37.99 -1.15
C PRO A 192 -18.02 38.09 -1.11
N ASP A 193 -18.68 38.29 -2.23
CA ASP A 193 -20.16 38.40 -2.28
C ASP A 193 -20.86 37.08 -1.94
N LEU A 194 -20.18 35.95 -2.04
CA LEU A 194 -20.73 34.66 -1.65
C LEU A 194 -20.65 34.39 -0.13
N PHE A 195 -20.04 35.31 0.62
CA PHE A 195 -19.87 35.12 2.07
C PHE A 195 -21.03 35.80 2.82
N THR A 196 -22.01 35.00 3.21
CA THR A 196 -23.27 35.48 3.83
C THR A 196 -23.04 36.02 5.24
N SER A 197 -23.97 36.87 5.70
CA SER A 197 -23.95 37.42 7.07
C SER A 197 -24.06 36.34 8.14
N LYS A 198 -24.75 35.22 7.87
CA LYS A 198 -24.83 34.06 8.78
C LYS A 198 -23.48 33.39 8.91
N GLN A 199 -22.78 33.19 7.81
CA GLN A 199 -21.43 32.60 7.82
C GLN A 199 -20.42 33.49 8.56
N ALA A 200 -20.52 34.82 8.41
CA ALA A 200 -19.69 35.77 9.13
C ALA A 200 -19.87 35.69 10.66
N VAL A 201 -21.10 35.60 11.11
CA VAL A 201 -21.43 35.46 12.55
C VAL A 201 -20.85 34.13 13.05
N GLN A 202 -21.04 33.03 12.31
CA GLN A 202 -20.51 31.74 12.66
C GLN A 202 -18.97 31.74 12.70
N LEU A 203 -18.34 32.38 11.71
CA LEU A 203 -16.88 32.49 11.65
C LEU A 203 -16.34 33.20 12.92
N LYS A 204 -16.93 34.31 13.29
CA LYS A 204 -16.54 35.08 14.49
C LYS A 204 -16.70 34.28 15.77
N ILE A 205 -17.76 33.46 15.89
CA ILE A 205 -17.98 32.58 17.05
C ILE A 205 -16.84 31.55 17.16
N TYR A 206 -16.47 30.93 16.04
CA TYR A 206 -15.42 29.91 16.04
C TYR A 206 -14.03 30.52 16.18
N LEU A 207 -13.78 31.70 15.61
CA LEU A 207 -12.54 32.45 15.81
C LEU A 207 -12.36 32.81 17.28
N LYS A 208 -13.41 33.31 17.92
CA LYS A 208 -13.40 33.66 19.34
C LYS A 208 -13.09 32.43 20.20
N LYS A 209 -13.73 31.29 19.93
CA LYS A 209 -13.44 30.00 20.62
C LYS A 209 -11.99 29.56 20.42
N LEU A 210 -11.44 29.80 19.25
CA LEU A 210 -10.03 29.50 18.92
C LEU A 210 -9.10 30.38 19.72
N GLU A 211 -9.38 31.70 19.79
CA GLU A 211 -8.61 32.68 20.58
C GLU A 211 -8.62 32.32 22.06
N GLU A 212 -9.79 31.96 22.60
CA GLU A 212 -9.97 31.51 23.99
C GLU A 212 -9.17 30.23 24.31
N LYS A 213 -9.01 29.34 23.31
CA LYS A 213 -8.22 28.11 23.46
C LYS A 213 -6.71 28.38 23.33
N LEU A 214 -6.33 29.39 22.55
CA LEU A 214 -4.94 29.80 22.41
C LEU A 214 -4.45 30.63 23.62
N ASP A 215 -5.36 31.40 24.21
CA ASP A 215 -5.07 32.22 25.40
C ASP A 215 -6.11 31.95 26.51
N PRO A 216 -6.08 30.78 27.19
CA PRO A 216 -7.07 30.40 28.20
C PRO A 216 -7.10 31.30 29.44
N ASN A 217 -6.05 32.03 29.70
CA ASN A 217 -5.94 32.93 30.86
C ASN A 217 -6.15 34.40 30.50
N HIS A 218 -6.55 34.69 29.26
CA HIS A 218 -6.81 36.02 28.71
C HIS A 218 -5.62 37.00 28.90
N ILE A 219 -4.38 36.49 28.89
CA ILE A 219 -3.15 37.28 29.14
C ILE A 219 -2.95 38.30 28.03
N TYR A 220 -3.29 37.96 26.80
CA TYR A 220 -3.07 38.83 25.64
C TYR A 220 -4.26 39.75 25.33
N SER A 221 -5.34 39.65 26.08
CA SER A 221 -6.52 40.54 25.92
C SER A 221 -6.26 42.00 26.32
N LEU A 222 -5.17 42.25 27.06
CA LEU A 222 -4.75 43.57 27.51
C LEU A 222 -3.90 44.35 26.47
N TYR A 223 -3.49 43.70 25.40
CA TYR A 223 -2.68 44.29 24.33
C TYR A 223 -3.57 44.94 23.28
N ASP A 224 -3.02 45.85 22.49
CA ASP A 224 -3.66 46.42 21.30
C ASP A 224 -4.01 45.28 20.33
N LYS A 225 -5.07 45.46 19.55
CA LYS A 225 -5.62 44.45 18.62
C LYS A 225 -4.51 43.88 17.71
N SER A 226 -3.66 44.75 17.14
CA SER A 226 -2.59 44.32 16.24
C SER A 226 -1.49 43.50 16.94
N GLU A 227 -1.10 43.87 18.15
CA GLU A 227 -0.08 43.12 18.95
C GLU A 227 -0.67 41.79 19.44
N ARG A 228 -1.92 41.79 19.86
CA ARG A 228 -2.65 40.59 20.28
C ARG A 228 -2.71 39.58 19.13
N ASP A 229 -3.08 40.01 17.95
CA ASP A 229 -3.18 39.17 16.75
C ASP A 229 -1.83 38.52 16.40
N ILE A 230 -0.73 39.28 16.50
CA ILE A 230 0.65 38.75 16.29
C ILE A 230 0.99 37.68 17.34
N LYS A 231 0.65 37.91 18.60
CA LYS A 231 0.90 36.92 19.69
C LYS A 231 0.11 35.63 19.49
N LEU A 232 -1.18 35.75 19.17
CA LEU A 232 -2.05 34.61 18.90
C LEU A 232 -1.57 33.82 17.66
N LEU A 233 -1.10 34.51 16.64
CA LEU A 233 -0.52 33.90 15.43
C LEU A 233 0.74 33.10 15.79
N THR A 234 1.60 33.67 16.65
CA THR A 234 2.83 32.99 17.11
C THR A 234 2.48 31.71 17.88
N LEU A 235 1.48 31.78 18.77
CA LEU A 235 1.02 30.62 19.54
C LEU A 235 0.45 29.55 18.61
N MET A 236 -0.35 29.94 17.64
CA MET A 236 -0.94 29.02 16.67
C MET A 236 0.14 28.37 15.78
N SER A 237 1.15 29.14 15.39
CA SER A 237 2.27 28.66 14.57
C SER A 237 3.14 27.64 15.32
N ASN A 238 3.24 27.77 16.64
CA ASN A 238 3.94 26.81 17.51
C ASN A 238 3.18 25.47 17.62
N VAL A 239 1.88 25.48 17.47
CA VAL A 239 1.05 24.26 17.45
C VAL A 239 1.18 23.56 16.08
N SER A 240 1.13 24.33 15.01
CA SER A 240 1.23 23.82 13.63
C SER A 240 1.53 24.95 12.67
N ARG A 241 2.52 24.79 11.84
CA ARG A 241 2.88 25.73 10.78
C ARG A 241 1.69 25.99 9.83
N VAL A 242 1.01 24.90 9.43
CA VAL A 242 -0.18 24.99 8.58
C VAL A 242 -1.31 25.74 9.30
N GLY A 243 -1.53 25.40 10.56
CA GLY A 243 -2.53 26.07 11.41
C GLY A 243 -2.27 27.56 11.54
N GLY A 244 -1.00 27.96 11.69
CA GLY A 244 -0.60 29.37 11.75
C GLY A 244 -0.91 30.14 10.47
N SER A 245 -0.57 29.60 9.31
CA SER A 245 -0.84 30.22 8.01
C SER A 245 -2.35 30.33 7.74
N LEU A 246 -3.11 29.29 8.05
CA LEU A 246 -4.57 29.31 7.92
C LEU A 246 -5.20 30.33 8.89
N PHE A 247 -4.69 30.44 10.10
CA PHE A 247 -5.17 31.42 11.10
C PHE A 247 -4.94 32.85 10.61
N LYS A 248 -3.74 33.14 10.11
CA LYS A 248 -3.39 34.47 9.54
C LYS A 248 -4.36 34.86 8.39
N PHE A 249 -4.61 33.87 7.50
CA PHE A 249 -5.51 34.09 6.36
C PHE A 249 -6.96 34.34 6.79
N ILE A 250 -7.50 33.50 7.65
CA ILE A 250 -8.90 33.63 8.12
C ILE A 250 -9.10 34.92 8.89
N HIS A 251 -8.11 35.33 9.69
CA HIS A 251 -8.16 36.58 10.45
C HIS A 251 -8.12 37.81 9.51
N ALA A 252 -7.25 37.75 8.47
CA ALA A 252 -7.19 38.83 7.47
C ALA A 252 -8.51 38.94 6.67
N ILE A 253 -9.14 37.80 6.34
CA ILE A 253 -10.43 37.74 5.65
C ILE A 253 -11.55 38.39 6.51
N ASP A 254 -11.59 38.07 7.81
CA ASP A 254 -12.62 38.63 8.70
C ASP A 254 -12.53 40.14 8.76
N ASN A 255 -11.31 40.66 8.91
CA ASN A 255 -11.07 42.15 8.91
C ASN A 255 -11.42 42.79 7.58
N TYR A 256 -11.08 42.17 6.45
CA TYR A 256 -11.42 42.66 5.11
C TYR A 256 -12.92 42.68 4.88
N MET A 257 -13.62 41.65 5.29
CA MET A 257 -15.09 41.54 5.09
C MET A 257 -15.88 42.56 5.92
N ASP A 258 -15.41 42.90 7.10
CA ASP A 258 -16.03 43.95 7.90
C ASP A 258 -15.94 45.30 7.17
N LYS A 259 -14.81 45.66 6.62
CA LYS A 259 -14.60 46.90 5.86
C LYS A 259 -15.39 46.91 4.53
N TYR A 260 -15.40 45.77 3.85
CA TYR A 260 -16.16 45.63 2.60
C TYR A 260 -17.65 45.92 2.80
N ARG A 261 -18.25 45.50 3.93
CA ARG A 261 -19.65 45.74 4.25
C ARG A 261 -19.96 47.19 4.62
N GLU A 262 -18.99 47.91 5.20
CA GLU A 262 -19.16 49.36 5.53
C GLU A 262 -19.18 50.22 4.28
N THR A 263 -18.48 49.84 3.23
CA THR A 263 -18.35 50.64 2.01
C THR A 263 -19.46 50.37 0.97
N LYS A 264 -20.14 49.23 1.03
CA LYS A 264 -21.20 48.88 0.07
C LYS A 264 -22.36 49.90 0.01
N PRO A 265 -22.96 50.41 1.13
CA PRO A 265 -24.05 51.40 1.06
C PRO A 265 -23.64 52.77 0.52
N LYS A 266 -22.35 53.13 0.59
CA LYS A 266 -21.86 54.39 0.01
C LYS A 266 -21.83 54.34 -1.51
N LYS A 267 -21.57 53.16 -2.09
CA LYS A 267 -21.56 52.94 -3.53
C LYS A 267 -22.96 53.05 -4.15
N ASP A 268 -24.01 52.65 -3.42
CA ASP A 268 -25.40 52.71 -3.86
C ASP A 268 -25.93 54.15 -3.91
N ARG A 269 -25.39 55.03 -3.07
CA ARG A 269 -25.77 56.46 -3.00
C ARG A 269 -25.22 57.25 -4.21
N LEU A 270 -24.08 56.88 -4.75
CA LEU A 270 -23.45 57.48 -5.93
C LEU A 270 -24.34 57.30 -7.19
N LEU A 271 -25.02 56.17 -7.31
CA LEU A 271 -25.88 55.84 -8.43
C LEU A 271 -27.11 56.79 -8.56
N SER A 272 -27.60 57.38 -7.43
CA SER A 272 -28.74 58.29 -7.46
C SER A 272 -28.38 59.70 -7.97
N ILE A 273 -27.11 60.10 -7.76
CA ILE A 273 -26.65 61.44 -8.18
C ILE A 273 -26.35 61.43 -9.70
N GLU A 274 -25.98 60.31 -10.27
CA GLU A 274 -25.72 60.14 -11.70
C GLU A 274 -26.97 60.31 -12.58
N ASN A 275 -28.16 59.98 -12.04
CA ASN A 275 -29.42 60.12 -12.73
C ASN A 275 -29.81 61.59 -12.93
N ASP A 276 -29.50 62.48 -11.98
CA ASP A 276 -29.82 63.95 -12.09
C ASP A 276 -28.96 64.62 -13.15
N TYR A 277 -27.83 64.09 -13.44
CA TYR A 277 -26.89 64.56 -14.49
C TYR A 277 -27.47 64.32 -15.90
N GLU A 278 -28.12 63.13 -16.11
CA GLU A 278 -28.73 62.76 -17.40
C GLU A 278 -29.87 63.72 -17.83
N ILE A 279 -30.59 64.28 -16.85
CA ILE A 279 -31.71 65.19 -17.13
C ILE A 279 -31.19 66.51 -17.73
N ASN A 280 -30.08 67.05 -17.24
CA ASN A 280 -29.45 68.25 -17.75
C ASN A 280 -28.79 68.02 -19.13
N LEU A 281 -28.41 66.80 -19.45
CA LEU A 281 -27.82 66.44 -20.73
C LEU A 281 -28.87 66.47 -21.87
N THR A 282 -30.15 66.20 -21.54
CA THR A 282 -31.21 66.15 -22.55
C THR A 282 -31.57 67.54 -23.08
N GLU A 283 -31.31 68.61 -22.33
CA GLU A 283 -31.50 70.00 -22.79
C GLU A 283 -30.41 70.45 -23.78
N LEU A 284 -29.24 69.92 -23.65
CA LEU A 284 -28.10 70.17 -24.57
C LEU A 284 -28.37 69.61 -25.95
N ASN A 285 -29.07 68.46 -26.03
CA ASN A 285 -29.40 67.78 -27.28
C ASN A 285 -30.40 68.57 -28.17
N ARG A 286 -31.15 69.46 -27.59
CA ARG A 286 -32.04 70.35 -28.36
C ARG A 286 -31.31 71.43 -29.19
N LEU A 287 -30.12 71.78 -28.79
CA LEU A 287 -29.27 72.72 -29.54
C LEU A 287 -28.49 72.04 -30.68
N GLU A 288 -28.44 70.74 -30.67
CA GLU A 288 -27.70 69.95 -31.65
C GLU A 288 -28.52 69.58 -32.90
N ASN A 289 -29.85 69.90 -32.94
CA ASN A 289 -30.73 69.57 -34.07
C ASN A 289 -30.31 70.23 -35.39
N HIS A 290 -29.51 71.31 -35.33
CA HIS A 290 -28.92 71.96 -36.52
C HIS A 290 -27.66 71.18 -37.05
N ILE A 291 -27.07 70.27 -36.26
CA ILE A 291 -25.95 69.47 -36.66
C ILE A 291 -26.45 68.19 -37.36
N GLU A 292 -27.78 67.94 -37.26
CA GLU A 292 -28.43 66.71 -37.76
C GLU A 292 -28.38 66.51 -39.28
N LYS A 293 -28.32 67.58 -40.07
CA LYS A 293 -28.33 67.49 -41.52
C LYS A 293 -26.94 67.00 -42.07
N SER A 294 -25.84 67.13 -41.32
CA SER A 294 -24.55 66.56 -41.72
C SER A 294 -24.30 65.16 -41.16
N THR A 295 -25.16 64.66 -40.27
CA THR A 295 -25.01 63.33 -39.70
C THR A 295 -25.52 62.20 -40.60
N ASN A 296 -26.38 62.50 -41.54
CA ASN A 296 -26.91 61.43 -42.41
C ASN A 296 -25.84 60.69 -43.27
N ILE A 297 -24.83 61.39 -43.68
CA ILE A 297 -23.74 60.81 -44.45
C ILE A 297 -22.84 59.99 -43.52
N LEU A 298 -22.61 60.45 -42.30
CA LEU A 298 -21.87 59.71 -41.30
C LEU A 298 -22.61 58.46 -40.85
N ASP A 299 -23.94 58.53 -40.80
CA ASP A 299 -24.77 57.40 -40.41
C ASP A 299 -24.74 56.27 -41.46
N ASP A 300 -24.65 56.63 -42.75
CA ASP A 300 -24.46 55.60 -43.81
C ASP A 300 -23.10 54.89 -43.66
N PHE A 301 -22.02 55.65 -43.41
CA PHE A 301 -20.69 55.08 -43.20
C PHE A 301 -20.64 54.25 -41.92
N ARG A 302 -21.32 54.72 -40.86
CA ARG A 302 -21.42 53.97 -39.61
C ARG A 302 -22.20 52.66 -39.78
N LYS A 303 -23.32 52.71 -40.52
CA LYS A 303 -24.09 51.48 -40.84
C LYS A 303 -23.24 50.47 -41.62
N ARG A 304 -22.46 50.95 -42.59
CA ARG A 304 -21.54 50.05 -43.34
C ARG A 304 -20.42 49.55 -42.46
N PHE A 305 -19.91 50.36 -41.55
CA PHE A 305 -18.91 49.97 -40.56
C PHE A 305 -19.50 48.95 -39.58
N ASP A 306 -20.72 49.22 -39.04
CA ASP A 306 -21.38 48.29 -38.10
C ASP A 306 -21.63 46.91 -38.75
N ILE A 307 -22.08 46.88 -39.97
CA ILE A 307 -22.29 45.65 -40.72
C ILE A 307 -20.93 44.91 -40.91
N ALA A 308 -19.89 45.64 -41.34
CA ALA A 308 -18.57 45.07 -41.51
C ALA A 308 -17.97 44.61 -40.17
N MET A 309 -18.24 45.37 -39.13
CA MET A 309 -17.80 45.03 -37.73
C MET A 309 -18.52 43.80 -37.18
N GLU A 310 -19.84 43.74 -37.42
CA GLU A 310 -20.65 42.57 -37.04
C GLU A 310 -20.16 41.29 -37.74
N ASP A 311 -19.90 41.39 -39.05
CA ASP A 311 -19.35 40.33 -39.83
C ASP A 311 -17.94 39.92 -39.33
N LYS A 312 -17.13 40.90 -39.02
CA LYS A 312 -15.78 40.65 -38.41
C LYS A 312 -15.90 39.94 -37.07
N ILE A 313 -16.78 40.41 -36.19
CA ILE A 313 -17.00 39.86 -34.81
C ILE A 313 -17.48 38.40 -34.93
N LYS A 314 -18.48 38.13 -35.77
CA LYS A 314 -18.98 36.76 -36.02
C LYS A 314 -17.88 35.85 -36.50
N PHE A 315 -17.09 36.28 -37.47
CA PHE A 315 -16.02 35.50 -38.05
C PHE A 315 -14.87 35.34 -37.02
N GLN A 316 -14.60 36.34 -36.19
CA GLN A 316 -13.62 36.28 -35.10
C GLN A 316 -14.06 35.28 -34.05
N GLU A 317 -15.35 35.31 -33.66
CA GLU A 317 -15.93 34.35 -32.69
C GLU A 317 -15.77 32.91 -33.22
N GLU A 318 -16.07 32.68 -34.50
CA GLU A 318 -15.89 31.38 -35.14
C GLU A 318 -14.41 30.95 -35.13
N THR A 319 -13.50 31.90 -35.41
CA THR A 319 -12.06 31.63 -35.37
C THR A 319 -11.58 31.37 -33.96
N ASP A 320 -12.05 32.11 -32.97
CA ASP A 320 -11.71 31.93 -31.56
C ASP A 320 -12.24 30.59 -31.01
N ILE A 321 -13.42 30.15 -31.44
CA ILE A 321 -13.98 28.85 -31.12
C ILE A 321 -13.07 27.76 -31.71
N ALA A 322 -12.66 27.92 -32.97
CA ALA A 322 -11.77 26.96 -33.64
C ALA A 322 -10.39 26.93 -32.98
N ILE A 323 -9.86 28.08 -32.52
CA ILE A 323 -8.61 28.17 -31.77
C ILE A 323 -8.73 27.43 -30.42
N ARG A 324 -9.84 27.66 -29.69
CA ARG A 324 -10.09 26.98 -28.41
C ARG A 324 -10.16 25.46 -28.59
N ARG A 325 -10.89 25.01 -29.63
CA ARG A 325 -10.99 23.57 -29.98
C ARG A 325 -9.61 22.98 -30.28
N ARG A 326 -8.82 23.68 -31.12
CA ARG A 326 -7.46 23.27 -31.44
C ARG A 326 -6.57 23.19 -30.22
N LEU A 327 -6.62 24.19 -29.33
CA LEU A 327 -5.84 24.24 -28.09
C LEU A 327 -6.25 23.10 -27.13
N ALA A 328 -7.55 22.84 -27.01
CA ALA A 328 -8.06 21.72 -26.22
C ALA A 328 -7.57 20.38 -26.78
N ALA A 329 -7.63 20.20 -28.10
CA ALA A 329 -7.14 19.01 -28.78
C ALA A 329 -5.60 18.84 -28.64
N GLU A 330 -4.86 19.94 -28.75
CA GLU A 330 -3.40 19.95 -28.57
C GLU A 330 -3.01 19.59 -27.12
N LYS A 331 -3.69 20.15 -26.12
CA LYS A 331 -3.50 19.79 -24.72
C LYS A 331 -3.75 18.29 -24.49
N LEU A 332 -4.82 17.78 -25.10
CA LEU A 332 -5.19 16.38 -25.00
C LEU A 332 -4.11 15.48 -25.62
N LEU A 333 -3.63 15.78 -26.83
CA LEU A 333 -2.52 15.04 -27.47
C LEU A 333 -1.23 15.14 -26.66
N PHE A 334 -0.88 16.34 -26.20
CA PHE A 334 0.30 16.52 -25.35
C PHE A 334 0.19 15.66 -24.10
N GLY A 335 -0.99 15.61 -23.52
CA GLY A 335 -1.29 14.76 -22.38
C GLY A 335 -1.14 13.27 -22.67
N PHE A 336 -1.51 12.83 -23.88
CA PHE A 336 -1.42 11.42 -24.26
C PHE A 336 -0.05 11.02 -24.85
N ASN A 337 0.84 11.94 -25.13
CA ASN A 337 2.17 11.63 -25.68
C ASN A 337 2.95 10.67 -24.77
N SER A 338 2.98 10.93 -23.46
CA SER A 338 3.61 10.06 -22.45
C SER A 338 2.96 8.68 -22.43
N GLU A 339 1.61 8.64 -22.51
CA GLU A 339 0.84 7.40 -22.51
C GLU A 339 1.05 6.60 -23.81
N THR A 340 1.07 7.26 -24.93
CA THR A 340 1.33 6.64 -26.25
C THR A 340 2.72 5.98 -26.28
N LEU A 341 3.74 6.65 -25.73
CA LEU A 341 5.08 6.09 -25.62
C LEU A 341 5.07 4.87 -24.71
N ARG A 342 4.45 5.00 -23.53
CA ARG A 342 4.29 3.90 -22.58
C ARG A 342 3.58 2.70 -23.23
N TRP A 343 2.47 2.94 -23.95
CA TRP A 343 1.70 1.88 -24.61
C TRP A 343 2.49 1.21 -25.75
N LYS A 344 3.29 1.98 -26.49
CA LYS A 344 4.18 1.42 -27.55
C LYS A 344 5.26 0.53 -26.93
N ASP A 345 5.86 0.96 -25.81
CA ASP A 345 6.84 0.17 -25.07
C ASP A 345 6.18 -1.10 -24.49
N GLU A 346 4.99 -0.99 -23.90
CA GLU A 346 4.22 -2.13 -23.39
C GLU A 346 3.90 -3.14 -24.51
N LEU A 347 3.51 -2.66 -25.70
CA LEU A 347 3.26 -3.53 -26.86
C LEU A 347 4.53 -4.28 -27.31
N ASN A 348 5.68 -3.62 -27.28
CA ASN A 348 6.96 -4.26 -27.62
C ASN A 348 7.32 -5.30 -26.56
N HIS A 349 7.18 -4.98 -25.29
CA HIS A 349 7.38 -5.94 -24.18
C HIS A 349 6.41 -7.12 -24.28
N MET A 350 5.15 -6.91 -24.68
CA MET A 350 4.19 -7.99 -24.87
C MET A 350 4.61 -8.96 -25.98
N LYS A 351 5.21 -8.47 -27.06
CA LYS A 351 5.74 -9.33 -28.14
C LYS A 351 6.92 -10.18 -27.67
N GLU A 352 7.81 -9.61 -26.87
CA GLU A 352 8.94 -10.33 -26.27
C GLU A 352 8.43 -11.38 -25.29
N TYR A 353 7.48 -10.96 -24.43
CA TYR A 353 6.86 -11.81 -23.41
C TYR A 353 6.10 -12.99 -24.01
N GLU A 354 5.54 -12.88 -25.22
CA GLU A 354 4.87 -13.99 -25.91
C GLU A 354 5.84 -15.19 -26.12
N ASN A 355 7.12 -14.93 -26.38
CA ASN A 355 8.15 -15.97 -26.53
C ASN A 355 8.48 -16.65 -25.20
N GLU A 356 8.41 -15.90 -24.09
CA GLU A 356 8.68 -16.40 -22.73
C GLU A 356 7.45 -17.10 -22.11
N LEU A 357 6.26 -16.86 -22.66
CA LEU A 357 4.98 -17.32 -22.11
C LEU A 357 4.92 -18.85 -22.00
N ILE A 358 5.51 -19.57 -22.97
CA ILE A 358 5.56 -21.04 -22.98
C ILE A 358 6.31 -21.54 -21.73
N GLY A 359 7.50 -21.01 -21.48
CA GLY A 359 8.33 -21.38 -20.33
C GLY A 359 7.67 -21.04 -19.01
N ASN A 360 7.13 -19.82 -18.93
CA ASN A 360 6.43 -19.33 -17.74
C ASN A 360 5.20 -20.20 -17.40
N CYS A 361 4.40 -20.57 -18.39
CA CYS A 361 3.22 -21.44 -18.23
C CYS A 361 3.64 -22.86 -17.86
N LEU A 362 4.73 -23.37 -18.47
CA LEU A 362 5.24 -24.72 -18.18
C LEU A 362 5.68 -24.82 -16.72
N LEU A 363 6.46 -23.86 -16.26
CA LEU A 363 6.96 -23.83 -14.88
C LEU A 363 5.82 -23.66 -13.86
N SER A 364 4.86 -22.79 -14.17
CA SER A 364 3.69 -22.54 -13.32
C SER A 364 2.76 -23.75 -13.25
N SER A 365 2.52 -24.44 -14.36
CA SER A 365 1.70 -25.65 -14.36
C SER A 365 2.38 -26.80 -13.62
N ALA A 366 3.72 -26.92 -13.72
CA ALA A 366 4.50 -27.89 -12.94
C ALA A 366 4.40 -27.59 -11.44
N PHE A 367 4.47 -26.32 -11.05
CA PHE A 367 4.27 -25.88 -9.67
C PHE A 367 2.87 -26.30 -9.18
N LEU A 368 1.83 -25.97 -9.95
CA LEU A 368 0.44 -26.31 -9.59
C LEU A 368 0.22 -27.82 -9.50
N ALA A 369 0.89 -28.61 -10.36
CA ALA A 369 0.73 -30.07 -10.41
C ALA A 369 1.49 -30.80 -9.27
N TYR A 370 2.73 -30.39 -8.96
CA TYR A 370 3.64 -31.19 -8.16
C TYR A 370 4.11 -30.56 -6.84
N CYS A 371 4.16 -29.23 -6.71
CA CYS A 371 4.83 -28.57 -5.58
C CYS A 371 4.01 -28.51 -4.28
N SER A 372 2.71 -28.82 -4.35
CA SER A 372 1.77 -28.61 -3.24
C SER A 372 2.16 -29.31 -1.91
N PRO A 373 2.68 -30.56 -1.88
CA PRO A 373 2.95 -31.22 -0.61
C PRO A 373 4.29 -30.84 0.02
N PHE A 374 5.14 -30.15 -0.72
CA PHE A 374 6.53 -29.87 -0.31
C PHE A 374 6.63 -28.63 0.59
N THR A 375 7.74 -28.59 1.36
CA THR A 375 8.14 -27.40 2.16
C THR A 375 8.65 -26.30 1.24
N TYR A 376 8.77 -25.10 1.80
CA TYR A 376 9.24 -23.91 1.08
C TYR A 376 10.61 -24.13 0.42
N GLU A 377 11.55 -24.71 1.16
CA GLU A 377 12.94 -24.93 0.69
C GLU A 377 12.97 -25.85 -0.52
N ILE A 378 12.21 -26.95 -0.48
CA ILE A 378 12.10 -27.92 -1.57
C ILE A 378 11.45 -27.27 -2.80
N ARG A 379 10.38 -26.46 -2.59
CA ARG A 379 9.72 -25.73 -3.69
C ARG A 379 10.69 -24.76 -4.38
N GLN A 380 11.46 -24.01 -3.59
CA GLN A 380 12.46 -23.06 -4.11
C GLN A 380 13.52 -23.78 -4.94
N ASP A 381 14.05 -24.89 -4.43
CA ASP A 381 15.07 -25.66 -5.13
C ASP A 381 14.54 -26.27 -6.43
N LEU A 382 13.36 -26.91 -6.38
CA LEU A 382 12.75 -27.53 -7.57
C LEU A 382 12.47 -26.50 -8.67
N ILE A 383 11.87 -25.36 -8.31
CA ILE A 383 11.39 -24.35 -9.26
C ILE A 383 12.58 -23.57 -9.87
N TYR A 384 13.38 -22.96 -9.01
CA TYR A 384 14.36 -21.94 -9.41
C TYR A 384 15.73 -22.52 -9.71
N ASN A 385 16.11 -23.69 -9.13
CA ASN A 385 17.39 -24.33 -9.40
C ASN A 385 17.25 -25.47 -10.41
N GLN A 386 16.41 -26.48 -10.15
CA GLN A 386 16.35 -27.68 -10.97
C GLN A 386 15.54 -27.49 -12.27
N TRP A 387 14.27 -27.07 -12.15
CA TRP A 387 13.39 -26.98 -13.33
C TRP A 387 13.78 -25.80 -14.24
N LYS A 388 14.09 -24.63 -13.67
CA LYS A 388 14.57 -23.46 -14.44
C LYS A 388 15.83 -23.79 -15.23
N LYS A 389 16.78 -24.50 -14.60
CA LYS A 389 18.01 -24.96 -15.27
C LYS A 389 17.69 -25.92 -16.41
N SER A 390 16.82 -26.90 -16.18
CA SER A 390 16.38 -27.88 -17.19
C SER A 390 15.70 -27.22 -18.42
N LEU A 391 14.89 -26.18 -18.19
CA LEU A 391 14.23 -25.41 -19.28
C LEU A 391 15.28 -24.62 -20.09
N ASN A 392 16.22 -24.00 -19.41
CA ASN A 392 17.30 -23.24 -20.07
C ASN A 392 18.18 -24.16 -20.94
N GLU A 393 18.50 -25.35 -20.46
CA GLU A 393 19.25 -26.37 -21.21
C GLU A 393 18.52 -26.83 -22.50
N LYS A 394 17.19 -26.72 -22.50
CA LYS A 394 16.34 -27.07 -23.64
C LYS A 394 15.95 -25.86 -24.50
N THR A 395 16.60 -24.73 -24.29
CA THR A 395 16.38 -23.46 -25.02
C THR A 395 14.93 -22.94 -24.95
N ILE A 396 14.24 -23.21 -23.84
CA ILE A 396 12.91 -22.67 -23.56
C ILE A 396 13.09 -21.41 -22.71
N TYR A 397 12.72 -20.25 -23.27
CA TYR A 397 12.92 -18.95 -22.64
C TYR A 397 11.95 -18.73 -21.47
N LEU A 398 12.47 -18.08 -20.46
CA LEU A 398 11.75 -17.70 -19.23
C LEU A 398 12.03 -16.22 -18.94
N THR A 399 11.10 -15.53 -18.34
CA THR A 399 11.32 -14.18 -17.82
C THR A 399 12.50 -14.19 -16.83
N GLU A 400 13.43 -13.24 -16.96
CA GLU A 400 14.68 -13.19 -16.16
C GLU A 400 14.41 -13.32 -14.65
N ASN A 401 13.51 -12.50 -14.12
CA ASN A 401 13.15 -12.47 -12.69
C ASN A 401 11.78 -13.13 -12.46
N PHE A 402 11.55 -14.30 -13.07
CA PHE A 402 10.30 -15.03 -12.97
C PHE A 402 9.95 -15.35 -11.52
N GLN A 403 8.77 -14.94 -11.10
CA GLN A 403 8.17 -15.27 -9.79
C GLN A 403 6.77 -15.86 -10.01
N ILE A 404 6.54 -17.04 -9.49
CA ILE A 404 5.29 -17.79 -9.68
C ILE A 404 4.09 -17.01 -9.16
N GLN A 405 4.22 -16.37 -8.00
CA GLN A 405 3.14 -15.61 -7.38
C GLN A 405 2.68 -14.45 -8.26
N ASN A 406 3.61 -13.75 -8.90
CA ASN A 406 3.31 -12.60 -9.79
C ASN A 406 2.69 -13.05 -11.12
N PHE A 407 3.03 -14.27 -11.56
CA PHE A 407 2.50 -14.85 -12.81
C PHE A 407 1.09 -15.41 -12.65
N LEU A 408 0.83 -16.12 -11.54
CA LEU A 408 -0.45 -16.82 -11.31
C LEU A 408 -1.50 -15.95 -10.63
N SER A 409 -1.09 -14.94 -9.82
CA SER A 409 -2.02 -14.06 -9.08
C SER A 409 -1.64 -12.60 -9.29
N SER A 410 -2.63 -11.73 -9.14
CA SER A 410 -2.41 -10.29 -9.17
C SER A 410 -2.04 -9.76 -7.78
N ASN A 411 -1.33 -8.62 -7.72
CA ASN A 411 -1.02 -7.94 -6.46
C ASN A 411 -2.31 -7.57 -5.69
N VAL A 412 -3.39 -7.31 -6.41
CA VAL A 412 -4.72 -7.03 -5.84
C VAL A 412 -5.24 -8.24 -5.07
N GLU A 413 -5.18 -9.43 -5.67
CA GLU A 413 -5.61 -10.69 -5.04
C GLU A 413 -4.76 -11.02 -3.80
N ILE A 414 -3.44 -10.84 -3.91
CA ILE A 414 -2.51 -11.09 -2.79
C ILE A 414 -2.84 -10.15 -1.61
N SER A 415 -3.12 -8.87 -1.89
CA SER A 415 -3.50 -7.91 -0.86
C SER A 415 -4.84 -8.28 -0.20
N GLU A 416 -5.81 -8.76 -1.01
CA GLU A 416 -7.10 -9.25 -0.50
C GLU A 416 -6.89 -10.45 0.44
N TRP A 417 -6.08 -11.45 0.04
CA TRP A 417 -5.81 -12.63 0.88
C TRP A 417 -5.14 -12.23 2.20
N THR A 418 -4.22 -11.27 2.16
CA THR A 418 -3.54 -10.76 3.35
C THR A 418 -4.54 -10.07 4.29
N SER A 419 -5.47 -9.28 3.75
CA SER A 419 -6.52 -8.64 4.55
C SER A 419 -7.49 -9.67 5.17
N GLN A 420 -7.65 -10.84 4.52
CA GLN A 420 -8.45 -11.96 5.02
C GLN A 420 -7.70 -12.81 6.06
N GLY A 421 -6.44 -12.48 6.38
CA GLY A 421 -5.65 -13.13 7.41
C GLY A 421 -4.64 -14.17 6.94
N LEU A 422 -4.38 -14.26 5.63
CA LEU A 422 -3.29 -15.10 5.11
C LEU A 422 -1.95 -14.36 5.36
N PRO A 423 -0.94 -14.99 5.96
CA PRO A 423 0.36 -14.32 6.12
C PRO A 423 0.97 -13.88 4.79
N ALA A 424 1.66 -12.75 4.81
CA ALA A 424 2.23 -12.11 3.61
C ALA A 424 3.55 -12.75 3.13
N ASP A 425 3.96 -13.87 3.74
CA ASP A 425 5.16 -14.59 3.31
C ASP A 425 4.91 -15.35 2.01
N GLU A 426 5.96 -15.53 1.23
CA GLU A 426 5.92 -16.16 -0.09
C GLU A 426 5.28 -17.56 -0.06
N PHE A 427 5.59 -18.37 0.95
CA PHE A 427 5.06 -19.74 1.09
C PHE A 427 3.54 -19.75 1.30
N SER A 428 3.04 -18.84 2.14
CA SER A 428 1.59 -18.70 2.40
C SER A 428 0.85 -18.23 1.14
N ILE A 429 1.43 -17.26 0.39
CA ILE A 429 0.89 -16.80 -0.89
C ILE A 429 0.84 -17.98 -1.90
N GLN A 430 1.91 -18.77 -2.00
CA GLN A 430 1.95 -19.97 -2.84
C GLN A 430 0.86 -20.96 -2.44
N ASN A 431 0.62 -21.15 -1.15
CA ASN A 431 -0.45 -22.04 -0.64
C ASN A 431 -1.84 -21.50 -1.00
N GLY A 432 -2.03 -20.17 -0.95
CA GLY A 432 -3.25 -19.51 -1.41
C GLY A 432 -3.51 -19.80 -2.89
N ILE A 433 -2.49 -19.64 -3.73
CA ILE A 433 -2.54 -19.96 -5.17
C ILE A 433 -2.92 -21.44 -5.37
N LEU A 434 -2.25 -22.35 -4.68
CA LEU A 434 -2.51 -23.80 -4.77
C LEU A 434 -3.94 -24.18 -4.30
N THR A 435 -4.50 -23.44 -3.34
CA THR A 435 -5.85 -23.68 -2.83
C THR A 435 -6.92 -23.23 -3.84
N LEU A 436 -6.66 -22.13 -4.58
CA LEU A 436 -7.67 -21.48 -5.42
C LEU A 436 -7.58 -21.87 -6.91
N TYR A 437 -6.36 -22.10 -7.43
CA TYR A 437 -6.13 -22.26 -8.87
C TYR A 437 -5.94 -23.70 -9.33
N THR A 438 -6.06 -24.68 -8.42
CA THR A 438 -5.94 -26.09 -8.82
C THR A 438 -7.31 -26.70 -9.18
N ASN A 439 -7.30 -27.61 -10.13
CA ASN A 439 -8.51 -28.25 -10.63
C ASN A 439 -9.11 -29.28 -9.63
N ARG A 440 -8.33 -29.68 -8.61
CA ARG A 440 -8.78 -30.62 -7.57
C ARG A 440 -9.15 -29.88 -6.29
N PHE A 441 -10.02 -30.48 -5.50
CA PHE A 441 -10.36 -29.94 -4.18
C PHE A 441 -9.14 -30.00 -3.24
N PRO A 442 -8.82 -28.92 -2.53
CA PRO A 442 -7.64 -28.86 -1.67
C PRO A 442 -7.83 -29.67 -0.38
N PHE A 443 -6.78 -30.42 -0.03
CA PHE A 443 -6.61 -31.13 1.24
C PHE A 443 -5.43 -30.45 1.95
N CYS A 444 -5.71 -29.62 2.95
CA CYS A 444 -4.72 -28.81 3.65
C CYS A 444 -4.17 -29.53 4.87
N ILE A 445 -2.85 -29.83 4.88
CA ILE A 445 -2.14 -30.28 6.08
C ILE A 445 -1.87 -29.02 6.91
N ASP A 446 -2.69 -28.78 7.93
CA ASP A 446 -2.72 -27.50 8.65
C ASP A 446 -2.74 -27.72 10.17
N PRO A 447 -1.64 -28.16 10.76
CA PRO A 447 -1.58 -28.42 12.21
C PRO A 447 -1.74 -27.15 13.05
N GLN A 448 -1.44 -25.97 12.48
CA GLN A 448 -1.54 -24.68 13.17
C GLN A 448 -2.85 -23.93 12.89
N LEU A 449 -3.76 -24.50 12.07
CA LEU A 449 -5.08 -23.96 11.72
C LEU A 449 -5.03 -22.63 10.94
N GLN A 450 -3.93 -22.32 10.31
CA GLN A 450 -3.72 -21.05 9.57
C GLN A 450 -4.56 -21.03 8.28
N GLY A 451 -4.50 -22.11 7.51
CA GLY A 451 -5.30 -22.28 6.29
C GLY A 451 -6.80 -22.33 6.57
N LEU A 452 -7.19 -23.06 7.64
CA LEU A 452 -8.60 -23.16 8.08
C LEU A 452 -9.17 -21.76 8.41
N LEU A 453 -8.43 -20.95 9.16
CA LEU A 453 -8.88 -19.60 9.56
C LEU A 453 -9.01 -18.68 8.34
N TRP A 454 -8.05 -18.73 7.41
CA TRP A 454 -8.09 -17.96 6.18
C TRP A 454 -9.28 -18.36 5.29
N ILE A 455 -9.49 -19.67 5.04
CA ILE A 455 -10.61 -20.17 4.23
C ILE A 455 -11.95 -19.73 4.85
N LYS A 456 -12.07 -19.81 6.19
CA LYS A 456 -13.25 -19.39 6.94
C LYS A 456 -13.55 -17.90 6.74
N GLN A 457 -12.53 -17.05 6.79
CA GLN A 457 -12.69 -15.61 6.61
C GLN A 457 -13.02 -15.26 5.14
N ARG A 458 -12.37 -15.91 4.19
CA ARG A 458 -12.58 -15.73 2.75
C ARG A 458 -14.01 -16.07 2.35
N GLU A 459 -14.49 -17.24 2.79
CA GLU A 459 -15.80 -17.75 2.43
C GLU A 459 -16.94 -17.30 3.37
N LYS A 460 -16.67 -16.35 4.25
CA LYS A 460 -17.64 -15.81 5.22
C LYS A 460 -18.90 -15.26 4.56
N LYS A 461 -18.75 -14.61 3.39
CA LYS A 461 -19.86 -13.99 2.63
C LYS A 461 -20.68 -15.00 1.81
N THR A 462 -20.17 -16.23 1.57
CA THR A 462 -20.75 -17.21 0.66
C THR A 462 -21.50 -18.35 1.37
N ASN A 463 -21.87 -18.15 2.63
CA ASN A 463 -22.63 -19.12 3.44
C ASN A 463 -21.86 -20.44 3.66
N LEU A 464 -20.59 -20.35 4.03
CA LEU A 464 -19.69 -21.49 4.27
C LEU A 464 -20.29 -22.47 5.30
N LYS A 465 -20.35 -23.75 4.94
CA LYS A 465 -20.74 -24.85 5.83
C LYS A 465 -19.49 -25.54 6.39
N ILE A 466 -19.31 -25.47 7.70
CA ILE A 466 -18.20 -26.15 8.39
C ILE A 466 -18.73 -27.45 8.94
N LEU A 467 -18.22 -28.56 8.42
CA LEU A 467 -18.67 -29.92 8.75
C LEU A 467 -17.52 -30.75 9.32
N SER A 468 -17.88 -31.77 10.11
CA SER A 468 -16.95 -32.80 10.55
C SER A 468 -17.51 -34.14 10.11
N MET A 469 -16.65 -35.05 9.65
CA MET A 469 -17.08 -36.44 9.28
C MET A 469 -17.63 -37.21 10.49
N ARG A 470 -17.35 -36.70 11.71
CA ARG A 470 -17.82 -37.33 12.96
C ARG A 470 -19.25 -36.92 13.35
N ASP A 471 -19.80 -35.87 12.70
CA ASP A 471 -21.13 -35.34 12.99
C ASP A 471 -22.19 -36.30 12.39
N ARG A 472 -23.24 -36.62 13.13
CA ARG A 472 -24.30 -37.60 12.70
C ARG A 472 -25.05 -37.12 11.47
N ASP A 473 -25.28 -35.83 11.34
CA ASP A 473 -26.10 -35.24 10.25
C ASP A 473 -25.23 -34.57 9.15
N PHE A 474 -23.90 -34.84 9.10
CA PHE A 474 -23.04 -34.21 8.11
C PHE A 474 -23.50 -34.44 6.66
N LEU A 475 -23.98 -35.66 6.37
CA LEU A 475 -24.44 -36.03 5.02
C LEU A 475 -25.60 -35.14 4.54
N LYS A 476 -26.58 -34.86 5.41
CA LYS A 476 -27.73 -33.99 5.08
C LYS A 476 -27.28 -32.57 4.73
N HIS A 477 -26.40 -32.00 5.58
CA HIS A 477 -25.83 -30.65 5.34
C HIS A 477 -24.97 -30.63 4.08
N PHE A 478 -24.27 -31.72 3.83
CA PHE A 478 -23.40 -31.87 2.66
C PHE A 478 -24.23 -31.99 1.36
N GLU A 479 -25.31 -32.77 1.36
CA GLU A 479 -26.27 -32.86 0.26
C GLU A 479 -26.83 -31.48 -0.12
N LEU A 480 -27.28 -30.72 0.90
CA LEU A 480 -27.79 -29.36 0.70
C LEU A 480 -26.74 -28.43 0.13
N ALA A 481 -25.50 -28.54 0.60
CA ALA A 481 -24.40 -27.68 0.13
C ALA A 481 -24.07 -27.95 -1.35
N ILE A 482 -24.06 -29.23 -1.77
CA ILE A 482 -23.82 -29.62 -3.16
C ILE A 482 -24.93 -29.06 -4.07
N LYS A 483 -26.19 -29.22 -3.65
CA LYS A 483 -27.37 -28.81 -4.42
C LYS A 483 -27.46 -27.30 -4.60
N TYR A 484 -27.12 -26.51 -3.57
CA TYR A 484 -27.25 -25.04 -3.58
C TYR A 484 -25.91 -24.29 -3.80
N GLY A 485 -24.83 -25.03 -4.08
CA GLY A 485 -23.52 -24.44 -4.39
C GLY A 485 -22.81 -23.78 -3.19
N TYR A 486 -23.16 -24.16 -1.95
CA TYR A 486 -22.48 -23.58 -0.78
C TYR A 486 -21.08 -24.17 -0.64
N PRO A 487 -20.07 -23.37 -0.34
CA PRO A 487 -18.75 -23.90 -0.03
C PRO A 487 -18.78 -24.73 1.27
N VAL A 488 -18.07 -25.84 1.27
CA VAL A 488 -17.98 -26.77 2.40
C VAL A 488 -16.54 -26.85 2.87
N LEU A 489 -16.33 -26.75 4.18
CA LEU A 489 -15.05 -26.93 4.82
C LEU A 489 -15.15 -28.12 5.79
N PHE A 490 -14.53 -29.25 5.43
CA PHE A 490 -14.38 -30.39 6.32
C PHE A 490 -13.20 -30.16 7.25
N LYS A 491 -13.49 -30.00 8.54
CA LYS A 491 -12.47 -29.84 9.57
C LYS A 491 -12.05 -31.19 10.15
N ASP A 492 -10.80 -31.29 10.58
CA ASP A 492 -10.23 -32.43 11.31
C ASP A 492 -10.39 -33.75 10.54
N VAL A 493 -10.07 -33.70 9.23
CA VAL A 493 -10.01 -34.89 8.39
C VAL A 493 -8.68 -35.58 8.69
N ASP A 494 -8.77 -36.81 9.23
CA ASP A 494 -7.61 -37.61 9.58
C ASP A 494 -7.03 -38.34 8.32
N GLU A 495 -6.37 -39.45 8.51
CA GLU A 495 -5.76 -40.25 7.42
C GLU A 495 -6.80 -41.04 6.62
N TYR A 496 -8.04 -41.11 7.11
CA TYR A 496 -9.18 -41.78 6.47
C TYR A 496 -10.15 -40.77 5.88
N ILE A 497 -10.50 -40.95 4.62
CA ILE A 497 -11.57 -40.19 3.97
C ILE A 497 -12.73 -41.17 3.72
N ASP A 498 -13.93 -40.76 4.09
CA ASP A 498 -15.15 -41.54 3.85
C ASP A 498 -15.30 -41.79 2.32
N PRO A 499 -15.60 -43.02 1.89
CA PRO A 499 -15.78 -43.33 0.47
C PRO A 499 -16.79 -42.44 -0.24
N ILE A 500 -17.84 -42.01 0.44
CA ILE A 500 -18.86 -41.10 -0.12
C ILE A 500 -18.22 -39.76 -0.55
N ILE A 501 -17.28 -39.25 0.25
CA ILE A 501 -16.55 -38.00 -0.07
C ILE A 501 -15.52 -38.25 -1.19
N LEU A 502 -14.96 -39.44 -1.22
CA LEU A 502 -13.99 -39.86 -2.25
C LEU A 502 -14.59 -39.81 -3.67
N ASP A 503 -15.86 -40.18 -3.83
CA ASP A 503 -16.57 -40.10 -5.10
C ASP A 503 -16.66 -38.66 -5.60
N ILE A 504 -16.94 -37.69 -4.69
CA ILE A 504 -17.00 -36.28 -5.02
C ILE A 504 -15.59 -35.72 -5.32
N LEU A 505 -14.57 -36.14 -4.55
CA LEU A 505 -13.18 -35.76 -4.78
C LEU A 505 -12.70 -36.23 -6.17
N SER A 506 -13.16 -37.37 -6.63
CA SER A 506 -12.80 -37.90 -7.96
C SER A 506 -13.42 -37.08 -9.11
N LYS A 507 -14.41 -36.22 -8.81
CA LYS A 507 -15.16 -35.42 -9.76
C LYS A 507 -15.83 -36.25 -10.84
N ASN A 508 -16.32 -37.47 -10.46
CA ASN A 508 -16.98 -38.39 -11.36
C ASN A 508 -18.44 -37.97 -11.56
N PHE A 509 -18.61 -36.75 -12.13
CA PHE A 509 -19.92 -36.16 -12.36
C PHE A 509 -20.55 -36.74 -13.62
N GLN A 510 -21.84 -37.08 -13.54
CA GLN A 510 -22.62 -37.66 -14.63
C GLN A 510 -23.61 -36.61 -15.17
N GLY A 511 -24.00 -36.75 -16.42
CA GLY A 511 -24.96 -35.83 -17.06
C GLY A 511 -24.32 -34.90 -18.07
N ASP A 512 -25.09 -33.94 -18.58
CA ASP A 512 -24.68 -33.00 -19.61
C ASP A 512 -24.04 -31.73 -18.99
N SER A 513 -23.47 -30.89 -19.83
CA SER A 513 -22.82 -29.61 -19.39
C SER A 513 -23.77 -28.65 -18.67
N THR A 514 -25.09 -28.82 -18.84
CA THR A 514 -26.13 -27.98 -18.19
C THR A 514 -26.64 -28.59 -16.89
N HIS A 515 -26.71 -29.91 -16.80
CA HIS A 515 -27.22 -30.65 -15.63
C HIS A 515 -26.23 -31.76 -15.23
N GLN A 516 -25.40 -31.46 -14.29
CA GLN A 516 -24.48 -32.45 -13.73
C GLN A 516 -25.01 -32.95 -12.38
N TYR A 517 -24.91 -34.26 -12.17
CA TYR A 517 -25.30 -34.89 -10.92
C TYR A 517 -24.24 -35.89 -10.47
N ILE A 518 -24.26 -36.17 -9.19
CA ILE A 518 -23.39 -37.20 -8.58
C ILE A 518 -24.26 -38.16 -7.76
N LYS A 519 -23.87 -39.42 -7.78
CA LYS A 519 -24.48 -40.42 -6.93
C LYS A 519 -23.85 -40.38 -5.55
N LEU A 520 -24.65 -40.03 -4.53
CA LEU A 520 -24.20 -39.99 -3.14
C LEU A 520 -24.94 -41.06 -2.35
N GLY A 521 -24.28 -42.21 -2.16
CA GLY A 521 -24.94 -43.43 -1.65
C GLY A 521 -26.01 -43.91 -2.66
N ASP A 522 -27.26 -43.88 -2.24
CA ASP A 522 -28.38 -44.32 -3.08
C ASP A 522 -29.12 -43.19 -3.80
N LYS A 523 -28.67 -41.95 -3.59
CA LYS A 523 -29.35 -40.76 -4.16
C LYS A 523 -28.51 -40.09 -5.26
N ASN A 524 -29.20 -39.62 -6.29
CA ASN A 524 -28.61 -38.73 -7.30
C ASN A 524 -28.87 -37.29 -6.87
N ILE A 525 -27.80 -36.48 -6.76
CA ILE A 525 -27.85 -35.09 -6.32
C ILE A 525 -27.30 -34.21 -7.42
N ASP A 526 -28.06 -33.21 -7.83
CA ASP A 526 -27.64 -32.21 -8.79
C ASP A 526 -26.52 -31.35 -8.17
N ILE A 527 -25.49 -31.02 -8.97
CA ILE A 527 -24.33 -30.25 -8.52
C ILE A 527 -24.42 -28.83 -9.07
N ASP A 528 -24.42 -27.86 -8.20
CA ASP A 528 -24.30 -26.45 -8.59
C ASP A 528 -22.83 -26.16 -8.96
N ARG A 529 -22.63 -25.36 -10.00
CA ARG A 529 -21.29 -24.96 -10.53
C ARG A 529 -20.46 -24.18 -9.52
N ASN A 530 -21.08 -23.51 -8.57
CA ASN A 530 -20.41 -22.73 -7.54
C ASN A 530 -19.93 -23.57 -6.36
N PHE A 531 -20.25 -24.88 -6.36
CA PHE A 531 -19.89 -25.78 -5.27
C PHE A 531 -18.36 -25.87 -5.13
N ARG A 532 -17.87 -25.60 -3.92
CA ARG A 532 -16.43 -25.69 -3.55
C ARG A 532 -16.29 -26.49 -2.28
N MET A 533 -15.23 -27.26 -2.20
CA MET A 533 -14.97 -28.11 -1.05
C MET A 533 -13.50 -27.99 -0.62
N TYR A 534 -13.32 -27.83 0.67
CA TYR A 534 -12.02 -27.74 1.33
C TYR A 534 -11.92 -28.80 2.42
N LEU A 535 -10.78 -29.47 2.54
CA LEU A 535 -10.51 -30.45 3.60
C LEU A 535 -9.29 -29.98 4.40
N THR A 536 -9.36 -30.05 5.74
CA THR A 536 -8.23 -29.67 6.60
C THR A 536 -7.88 -30.80 7.58
N CYS A 537 -6.60 -31.09 7.70
CA CYS A 537 -6.02 -32.11 8.58
C CYS A 537 -5.13 -31.42 9.63
N ARG A 538 -5.32 -31.75 10.91
CA ARG A 538 -4.50 -31.21 12.02
C ARG A 538 -3.20 -31.97 12.24
N LEU A 539 -3.09 -33.19 11.71
CA LEU A 539 -1.88 -33.99 11.90
C LEU A 539 -0.70 -33.32 11.17
N SER A 540 0.41 -33.18 11.86
CA SER A 540 1.63 -32.56 11.29
C SER A 540 2.31 -33.47 10.25
N ASN A 541 2.15 -34.78 10.40
CA ASN A 541 2.71 -35.76 9.48
C ASN A 541 1.72 -36.92 9.24
N PRO A 542 0.58 -36.64 8.55
CA PRO A 542 -0.38 -37.71 8.27
C PRO A 542 0.17 -38.71 7.25
N LYS A 543 -0.13 -39.98 7.47
CA LYS A 543 0.23 -41.07 6.56
C LYS A 543 -0.81 -41.19 5.45
N LEU A 544 -0.73 -40.31 4.48
CA LEU A 544 -1.67 -40.23 3.37
C LEU A 544 -1.39 -41.33 2.32
N SER A 545 -2.42 -41.96 1.86
CA SER A 545 -2.36 -42.99 0.80
C SER A 545 -2.25 -42.30 -0.58
N THR A 546 -1.94 -43.12 -1.59
CA THR A 546 -1.91 -42.68 -3.00
C THR A 546 -3.26 -42.12 -3.48
N LEU A 547 -4.37 -42.56 -2.87
CA LEU A 547 -5.74 -42.07 -3.20
C LEU A 547 -5.87 -40.58 -2.87
N HIS A 548 -5.35 -40.15 -1.72
CA HIS A 548 -5.36 -38.73 -1.36
C HIS A 548 -4.67 -37.88 -2.44
N PHE A 549 -3.48 -38.32 -2.90
CA PHE A 549 -2.71 -37.63 -3.93
C PHE A 549 -3.32 -37.72 -5.33
N SER A 550 -4.17 -38.72 -5.58
CA SER A 550 -4.86 -38.91 -6.88
C SER A 550 -6.11 -38.07 -7.00
N TYR A 551 -6.89 -37.93 -5.93
CA TYR A 551 -8.22 -37.28 -5.99
C TYR A 551 -8.31 -35.92 -5.34
N SER A 552 -7.41 -35.61 -4.40
CA SER A 552 -7.36 -34.27 -3.81
C SER A 552 -6.03 -33.59 -4.08
N LYS A 553 -5.96 -32.29 -3.85
CA LYS A 553 -4.72 -31.51 -3.91
C LYS A 553 -4.17 -31.37 -2.49
N VAL A 554 -3.21 -32.22 -2.15
CA VAL A 554 -2.56 -32.20 -0.83
C VAL A 554 -1.65 -30.97 -0.77
N ILE A 555 -1.95 -30.03 0.12
CA ILE A 555 -1.21 -28.75 0.29
C ILE A 555 -0.62 -28.69 1.68
N ASN A 556 0.65 -28.37 1.76
CA ASN A 556 1.37 -28.23 3.02
C ASN A 556 1.20 -26.82 3.58
N TYR A 557 0.30 -26.64 4.57
CA TYR A 557 0.08 -25.38 5.28
C TYR A 557 0.88 -25.28 6.58
N THR A 558 1.85 -26.17 6.81
CA THR A 558 2.70 -26.06 8.02
C THR A 558 3.40 -24.71 8.04
N VAL A 559 3.23 -23.99 9.13
CA VAL A 559 3.79 -22.66 9.30
C VAL A 559 5.31 -22.66 9.17
N THR A 560 5.87 -21.75 8.41
CA THR A 560 7.32 -21.54 8.29
C THR A 560 7.82 -20.62 9.40
N LEU A 561 9.12 -20.64 9.64
CA LEU A 561 9.77 -19.75 10.62
C LEU A 561 9.49 -18.28 10.27
N LYS A 562 9.63 -17.92 8.99
CA LYS A 562 9.38 -16.55 8.49
C LYS A 562 7.90 -16.15 8.63
N GLY A 563 6.98 -17.04 8.28
CA GLY A 563 5.53 -16.80 8.40
C GLY A 563 5.12 -16.56 9.85
N LEU A 564 5.63 -17.36 10.77
CA LEU A 564 5.35 -17.19 12.21
C LEU A 564 6.00 -15.91 12.75
N GLU A 565 7.21 -15.59 12.31
CA GLU A 565 7.90 -14.34 12.67
C GLU A 565 7.05 -13.11 12.32
N GLU A 566 6.48 -13.07 11.12
CA GLU A 566 5.61 -11.95 10.68
C GLU A 566 4.32 -11.89 11.50
N GLN A 567 3.72 -13.04 11.80
CA GLN A 567 2.51 -13.12 12.63
C GLN A 567 2.78 -12.62 14.06
N LEU A 568 3.89 -13.05 14.65
CA LEU A 568 4.30 -12.62 16.00
C LEU A 568 4.68 -11.13 16.01
N LEU A 569 5.31 -10.64 14.92
CA LEU A 569 5.66 -9.24 14.77
C LEU A 569 4.40 -8.36 14.78
N SER A 570 3.37 -8.73 14.01
CA SER A 570 2.08 -8.03 14.00
C SER A 570 1.44 -8.04 15.40
N SER A 571 1.44 -9.18 16.09
CA SER A 571 0.89 -9.30 17.46
C SER A 571 1.68 -8.41 18.45
N LEU A 572 3.01 -8.42 18.35
CA LEU A 572 3.90 -7.64 19.22
C LEU A 572 3.70 -6.14 19.02
N VAL A 573 3.69 -5.68 17.76
CA VAL A 573 3.51 -4.27 17.42
C VAL A 573 2.09 -3.82 17.85
N LYS A 574 1.08 -4.66 17.68
CA LYS A 574 -0.30 -4.38 18.11
C LYS A 574 -0.41 -4.17 19.63
N ILE A 575 0.43 -4.84 20.43
CA ILE A 575 0.48 -4.66 21.89
C ILE A 575 1.29 -3.42 22.28
N GLU A 576 2.46 -3.20 21.66
CA GLU A 576 3.44 -2.14 22.02
C GLU A 576 3.10 -0.80 21.38
N ARG A 577 2.64 -0.80 20.11
CA ARG A 577 2.38 0.37 19.27
C ARG A 577 1.14 0.13 18.41
N ARG A 578 -0.01 0.05 19.06
CA ARG A 578 -1.30 -0.24 18.43
C ARG A 578 -1.56 0.70 17.23
N GLU A 579 -1.23 1.98 17.40
CA GLU A 579 -1.40 3.01 16.36
C GLU A 579 -0.71 2.64 15.04
N LEU A 580 0.53 2.13 15.12
CA LEU A 580 1.32 1.73 13.94
C LEU A 580 0.67 0.59 13.16
N GLU A 581 0.14 -0.42 13.85
CA GLU A 581 -0.49 -1.56 13.18
C GLU A 581 -1.86 -1.17 12.58
N GLU A 582 -2.63 -0.34 13.28
CA GLU A 582 -3.89 0.20 12.75
C GLU A 582 -3.65 1.08 11.52
N MET A 583 -2.63 1.95 11.55
CA MET A 583 -2.22 2.76 10.39
C MET A 583 -1.79 1.88 9.21
N ARG A 584 -1.05 0.81 9.50
CA ARG A 584 -0.62 -0.15 8.49
C ARG A 584 -1.82 -0.85 7.83
N GLU A 585 -2.76 -1.34 8.63
CA GLU A 585 -3.97 -2.03 8.13
C GLU A 585 -4.81 -1.10 7.25
N THR A 586 -5.04 0.16 7.69
CA THR A 586 -5.79 1.16 6.91
C THR A 586 -5.05 1.51 5.62
N LEU A 587 -3.72 1.68 5.69
CA LEU A 587 -2.91 2.02 4.51
C LEU A 587 -2.90 0.89 3.47
N ILE A 588 -2.83 -0.37 3.90
CA ILE A 588 -2.92 -1.52 3.00
C ILE A 588 -4.28 -1.51 2.27
N GLN A 589 -5.34 -1.21 3.00
CA GLN A 589 -6.70 -1.10 2.45
C GLN A 589 -6.80 0.06 1.44
N GLU A 590 -6.25 1.23 1.77
CA GLU A 590 -6.22 2.41 0.88
C GLU A 590 -5.41 2.12 -0.40
N ILE A 591 -4.25 1.50 -0.27
CA ILE A 591 -3.42 1.11 -1.43
C ILE A 591 -4.19 0.12 -2.32
N PHE A 592 -4.88 -0.86 -1.72
CA PHE A 592 -5.71 -1.83 -2.44
C PHE A 592 -6.82 -1.12 -3.24
N GLU A 593 -7.58 -0.23 -2.58
CA GLU A 593 -8.68 0.52 -3.20
C GLU A 593 -8.17 1.41 -4.33
N ASN A 594 -7.05 2.10 -4.13
CA ASN A 594 -6.43 2.96 -5.14
C ASN A 594 -5.93 2.15 -6.35
N LYS A 595 -5.34 0.97 -6.14
CA LYS A 595 -4.91 0.08 -7.25
C LYS A 595 -6.11 -0.42 -8.05
N GLN A 596 -7.17 -0.78 -7.38
CA GLN A 596 -8.42 -1.20 -8.05
C GLN A 596 -9.01 -0.05 -8.86
N GLN A 597 -9.05 1.15 -8.28
CA GLN A 597 -9.56 2.36 -8.93
C GLN A 597 -8.69 2.74 -10.14
N GLN A 598 -7.37 2.68 -10.02
CA GLN A 598 -6.44 2.92 -11.13
C GLN A 598 -6.76 2.02 -12.33
N LYS A 599 -6.88 0.72 -12.07
CA LYS A 599 -7.19 -0.27 -13.12
C LYS A 599 -8.53 0.02 -13.80
N LEU A 600 -9.56 0.33 -13.02
CA LEU A 600 -10.90 0.67 -13.55
C LEU A 600 -10.86 1.94 -14.40
N LEU A 601 -10.13 2.96 -13.98
CA LEU A 601 -9.98 4.23 -14.71
C LEU A 601 -9.21 4.03 -16.03
N GLU A 602 -8.14 3.24 -16.02
CA GLU A 602 -7.36 2.91 -17.23
C GLU A 602 -8.21 2.09 -18.22
N ASP A 603 -8.94 1.09 -17.75
CA ASP A 603 -9.88 0.30 -18.57
C ASP A 603 -11.00 1.19 -19.16
N SER A 604 -11.53 2.13 -18.37
CA SER A 604 -12.54 3.10 -18.79
C SER A 604 -11.99 4.00 -19.89
N LEU A 605 -10.78 4.54 -19.70
CA LEU A 605 -10.13 5.43 -20.68
C LEU A 605 -9.91 4.73 -22.02
N LEU A 606 -9.36 3.51 -22.00
CA LEU A 606 -9.18 2.70 -23.22
C LEU A 606 -10.52 2.34 -23.87
N ARG A 607 -11.54 2.04 -23.05
CA ARG A 607 -12.87 1.72 -23.55
C ARG A 607 -13.51 2.93 -24.24
N GLU A 608 -13.45 4.11 -23.63
CA GLU A 608 -13.98 5.36 -24.21
C GLU A 608 -13.30 5.68 -25.55
N LEU A 609 -11.98 5.51 -25.64
CA LEU A 609 -11.23 5.67 -26.88
C LEU A 609 -11.65 4.65 -27.96
N THR A 610 -11.95 3.41 -27.56
CA THR A 610 -12.28 2.33 -28.51
C THR A 610 -13.75 2.35 -28.96
N THR A 611 -14.69 2.80 -28.12
CA THR A 611 -16.14 2.77 -28.42
C THR A 611 -16.61 4.00 -29.17
N THR A 612 -15.85 5.10 -29.18
CA THR A 612 -16.23 6.34 -29.85
C THR A 612 -16.27 6.12 -31.36
N THR A 613 -17.48 6.23 -31.95
CA THR A 613 -17.70 6.19 -33.39
C THR A 613 -17.70 7.62 -33.92
N GLY A 614 -16.71 7.98 -34.73
CA GLY A 614 -16.58 9.31 -35.30
C GLY A 614 -15.29 10.02 -34.85
N ASN A 615 -15.25 11.32 -35.10
CA ASN A 615 -14.08 12.14 -34.82
C ASN A 615 -14.03 12.53 -33.33
N ILE A 616 -13.00 12.09 -32.63
CA ILE A 616 -12.78 12.34 -31.19
C ILE A 616 -12.76 13.84 -30.87
N LEU A 617 -12.26 14.67 -31.80
CA LEU A 617 -12.08 16.12 -31.60
C LEU A 617 -13.36 16.93 -31.75
N ASP A 618 -14.44 16.36 -32.28
CA ASP A 618 -15.72 17.06 -32.47
C ASP A 618 -16.65 16.92 -31.24
N ASN A 619 -16.33 16.03 -30.32
CA ASN A 619 -17.15 15.78 -29.13
C ASN A 619 -16.51 16.43 -27.89
N ASN A 620 -16.95 17.64 -27.54
CA ASN A 620 -16.45 18.40 -26.39
C ASN A 620 -16.70 17.66 -25.06
N GLU A 621 -17.82 16.94 -24.93
CA GLU A 621 -18.13 16.15 -23.72
C GLU A 621 -17.12 15.02 -23.53
N LEU A 622 -16.77 14.36 -24.63
CA LEU A 622 -15.76 13.28 -24.61
C LEU A 622 -14.37 13.83 -24.22
N ILE A 623 -13.98 14.97 -24.79
CA ILE A 623 -12.69 15.61 -24.48
C ILE A 623 -12.64 15.93 -22.97
N GLU A 624 -13.70 16.49 -22.43
CA GLU A 624 -13.81 16.85 -21.01
C GLU A 624 -13.78 15.60 -20.11
N THR A 625 -14.49 14.53 -20.48
CA THR A 625 -14.49 13.27 -19.71
C THR A 625 -13.13 12.60 -19.74
N LEU A 626 -12.44 12.61 -20.89
CA LEU A 626 -11.08 12.06 -21.02
C LEU A 626 -10.07 12.86 -20.18
N GLU A 627 -10.16 14.19 -20.20
CA GLU A 627 -9.31 15.06 -19.37
C GLU A 627 -9.53 14.81 -17.87
N ASN A 628 -10.80 14.72 -17.46
CA ASN A 628 -11.19 14.43 -16.08
C ASN A 628 -10.73 13.03 -15.64
N THR A 629 -10.85 12.04 -16.50
CA THR A 629 -10.40 10.67 -16.21
C THR A 629 -8.87 10.65 -16.04
N LYS A 630 -8.16 11.34 -16.92
CA LYS A 630 -6.70 11.43 -16.87
C LYS A 630 -6.22 12.14 -15.60
N THR A 631 -6.86 13.25 -15.20
CA THR A 631 -6.49 13.95 -13.95
C THR A 631 -6.70 13.03 -12.74
N LYS A 632 -7.81 12.30 -12.70
CA LYS A 632 -8.09 11.31 -11.65
C LYS A 632 -7.04 10.18 -11.61
N VAL A 633 -6.64 9.66 -12.78
CA VAL A 633 -5.58 8.64 -12.87
C VAL A 633 -4.28 9.20 -12.28
N SER A 634 -3.91 10.43 -12.63
CA SER A 634 -2.70 11.09 -12.10
C SER A 634 -2.76 11.25 -10.58
N GLU A 635 -3.90 11.67 -10.04
CA GLU A 635 -4.13 11.81 -8.59
C GLU A 635 -3.99 10.46 -7.86
N VAL A 636 -4.58 9.41 -8.42
CA VAL A 636 -4.53 8.05 -7.85
C VAL A 636 -3.08 7.53 -7.87
N ILE A 637 -2.32 7.77 -8.96
CA ILE A 637 -0.90 7.38 -9.05
C ILE A 637 -0.08 8.12 -7.98
N GLN A 638 -0.31 9.41 -7.77
CA GLN A 638 0.38 10.17 -6.71
C GLN A 638 0.04 9.63 -5.32
N ALA A 639 -1.24 9.33 -5.07
CA ALA A 639 -1.70 8.73 -3.81
C ALA A 639 -1.04 7.36 -3.58
N LEU A 640 -0.92 6.53 -4.62
CA LEU A 640 -0.24 5.23 -4.55
C LEU A 640 1.25 5.38 -4.20
N ASN A 641 1.94 6.31 -4.85
CA ASN A 641 3.37 6.55 -4.60
C ASN A 641 3.60 7.05 -3.16
N LEU A 642 2.75 7.94 -2.67
CA LEU A 642 2.80 8.42 -1.30
C LEU A 642 2.49 7.30 -0.30
N GLY A 643 1.44 6.52 -0.58
CA GLY A 643 1.05 5.37 0.24
C GLY A 643 2.17 4.33 0.35
N GLU A 644 2.84 4.01 -0.75
CA GLU A 644 3.95 3.06 -0.78
C GLU A 644 5.16 3.55 0.03
N ARG A 645 5.50 4.83 -0.04
CA ARG A 645 6.56 5.45 0.79
C ARG A 645 6.21 5.37 2.28
N THR A 646 4.98 5.75 2.64
CA THR A 646 4.50 5.68 4.02
C THR A 646 4.52 4.23 4.53
N ARG A 647 4.14 3.27 3.69
CA ARG A 647 4.20 1.83 4.01
C ARG A 647 5.63 1.40 4.34
N GLN A 648 6.61 1.82 3.53
CA GLN A 648 8.03 1.51 3.76
C GLN A 648 8.53 2.07 5.10
N ASP A 649 8.12 3.29 5.46
CA ASP A 649 8.53 3.91 6.72
C ASP A 649 7.89 3.20 7.93
N ILE A 650 6.63 2.80 7.82
CA ILE A 650 5.96 1.99 8.85
C ILE A 650 6.66 0.63 9.00
N GLU A 651 7.03 -0.02 7.89
CA GLU A 651 7.73 -1.31 7.92
C GLU A 651 9.11 -1.19 8.60
N LYS A 652 9.85 -0.13 8.34
CA LYS A 652 11.14 0.14 9.03
C LYS A 652 10.94 0.25 10.56
N LEU A 653 9.88 0.93 10.99
CA LEU A 653 9.55 1.06 12.42
C LEU A 653 9.13 -0.28 13.03
N ARG A 654 8.36 -1.09 12.30
CA ARG A 654 7.98 -2.46 12.72
C ARG A 654 9.22 -3.35 12.86
N ASP A 655 10.16 -3.25 11.92
CA ASP A 655 11.36 -4.07 11.89
C ASP A 655 12.24 -3.90 13.13
N THR A 656 12.14 -2.80 13.86
CA THR A 656 12.84 -2.64 15.13
C THR A 656 12.40 -3.70 16.16
N TYR A 657 11.18 -4.21 16.04
CA TYR A 657 10.62 -5.24 16.93
C TYR A 657 10.87 -6.68 16.42
N ARG A 658 11.43 -6.83 15.20
CA ARG A 658 11.64 -8.14 14.55
C ARG A 658 12.48 -9.10 15.39
N LEU A 659 13.47 -8.61 16.12
CA LEU A 659 14.33 -9.40 17.01
C LEU A 659 13.52 -10.24 18.02
N ALA A 660 12.53 -9.63 18.65
CA ALA A 660 11.70 -10.32 19.65
C ALA A 660 10.70 -11.30 18.99
N ALA A 661 10.15 -10.93 17.84
CA ALA A 661 9.28 -11.81 17.04
C ALA A 661 10.06 -13.04 16.54
N ARG A 662 11.26 -12.84 16.02
CA ARG A 662 12.18 -13.88 15.57
C ARG A 662 12.49 -14.86 16.72
N ARG A 663 12.81 -14.32 17.91
CA ARG A 663 13.02 -15.14 19.13
C ARG A 663 11.79 -15.99 19.42
N GLY A 664 10.58 -15.41 19.36
CA GLY A 664 9.32 -16.15 19.59
C GLY A 664 9.15 -17.30 18.61
N ALA A 665 9.42 -17.08 17.32
CA ALA A 665 9.31 -18.12 16.29
C ALA A 665 10.31 -19.27 16.56
N VAL A 666 11.57 -18.97 16.88
CA VAL A 666 12.59 -19.96 17.24
C VAL A 666 12.15 -20.80 18.43
N LEU A 667 11.62 -20.16 19.47
CA LEU A 667 11.15 -20.86 20.69
C LEU A 667 9.96 -21.78 20.38
N TYR A 668 9.03 -21.36 19.55
CA TYR A 668 7.87 -22.19 19.13
C TYR A 668 8.35 -23.47 18.40
N PHE A 669 9.25 -23.30 17.41
CA PHE A 669 9.74 -24.47 16.66
C PHE A 669 10.55 -25.42 17.53
N SER A 670 11.31 -24.89 18.50
CA SER A 670 12.02 -25.72 19.52
C SER A 670 11.04 -26.53 20.37
N LEU A 671 9.94 -25.91 20.76
CA LEU A 671 8.88 -26.56 21.53
C LEU A 671 8.18 -27.67 20.72
N VAL A 672 7.87 -27.42 19.47
CA VAL A 672 7.23 -28.37 18.55
C VAL A 672 8.17 -29.56 18.27
N GLN A 673 9.48 -29.34 18.21
CA GLN A 673 10.48 -30.40 18.01
C GLN A 673 10.43 -31.45 19.14
N MET A 674 9.95 -31.13 20.32
CA MET A 674 9.81 -32.10 21.43
C MET A 674 8.86 -33.24 21.07
N SER A 675 7.92 -33.05 20.13
CA SER A 675 7.03 -34.12 19.62
C SER A 675 7.79 -35.24 18.91
N THR A 676 9.00 -35.00 18.39
CA THR A 676 9.85 -36.03 17.79
C THR A 676 10.47 -36.96 18.86
N ILE A 677 10.59 -36.46 20.09
CA ILE A 677 11.12 -37.21 21.23
C ILE A 677 10.00 -38.08 21.85
N ASN A 678 8.82 -37.47 22.01
CA ASN A 678 7.63 -38.15 22.51
C ASN A 678 6.39 -37.58 21.85
N SER A 679 5.59 -38.40 21.22
CA SER A 679 4.34 -37.99 20.52
C SER A 679 3.29 -37.37 21.43
N MET A 680 3.41 -37.50 22.74
CA MET A 680 2.52 -36.85 23.73
C MET A 680 2.77 -35.33 23.81
N TYR A 681 3.95 -34.84 23.43
CA TYR A 681 4.32 -33.41 23.49
C TYR A 681 3.75 -32.66 22.29
N GLN A 682 2.45 -32.36 22.36
CA GLN A 682 1.75 -31.62 21.30
C GLN A 682 1.32 -30.26 21.83
N TYR A 683 1.87 -29.20 21.25
CA TYR A 683 1.64 -27.81 21.63
C TYR A 683 0.93 -27.08 20.50
N SER A 684 -0.23 -26.48 20.81
CA SER A 684 -1.00 -25.73 19.82
C SER A 684 -0.41 -24.34 19.63
N LEU A 685 -0.49 -23.82 18.42
CA LEU A 685 -0.07 -22.45 18.10
C LEU A 685 -0.92 -21.42 18.87
N ASN A 686 -2.23 -21.65 19.01
CA ASN A 686 -3.11 -20.73 19.75
C ASN A 686 -2.70 -20.59 21.21
N SER A 687 -2.41 -21.70 21.90
CA SER A 687 -1.92 -21.66 23.30
C SER A 687 -0.57 -20.95 23.38
N PHE A 688 0.31 -21.22 22.45
CA PHE A 688 1.62 -20.52 22.36
C PHE A 688 1.42 -19.00 22.19
N LEU A 689 0.53 -18.58 21.29
CA LEU A 689 0.24 -17.16 21.04
C LEU A 689 -0.29 -16.48 22.33
N SER A 690 -1.12 -17.16 23.10
CA SER A 690 -1.61 -16.64 24.39
C SER A 690 -0.46 -16.44 25.39
N VAL A 691 0.50 -17.41 25.46
CA VAL A 691 1.70 -17.29 26.31
C VAL A 691 2.60 -16.17 25.82
N PHE A 692 2.74 -16.02 24.49
CA PHE A 692 3.52 -14.94 23.87
C PHE A 692 2.94 -13.56 24.27
N GLU A 693 1.64 -13.36 24.10
CA GLU A 693 0.96 -12.10 24.48
C GLU A 693 1.12 -11.80 25.97
N TYR A 694 0.93 -12.83 26.83
CA TYR A 694 1.12 -12.70 28.26
C TYR A 694 2.55 -12.29 28.60
N SER A 695 3.54 -12.89 27.94
CA SER A 695 4.97 -12.59 28.15
C SER A 695 5.30 -11.14 27.81
N VAL A 696 4.76 -10.64 26.71
CA VAL A 696 4.95 -9.24 26.29
C VAL A 696 4.35 -8.29 27.33
N LYS A 697 3.09 -8.54 27.74
CA LYS A 697 2.36 -7.70 28.72
C LYS A 697 3.00 -7.71 30.10
N SER A 698 3.55 -8.86 30.54
CA SER A 698 4.15 -9.02 31.88
C SER A 698 5.62 -8.57 31.95
N SER A 699 6.27 -8.31 30.81
CA SER A 699 7.66 -7.88 30.77
C SER A 699 7.82 -6.43 31.26
N GLN A 700 8.97 -6.13 31.90
CA GLN A 700 9.25 -4.81 32.46
C GLN A 700 9.26 -3.71 31.40
N THR A 701 8.48 -2.68 31.61
CA THR A 701 8.41 -1.50 30.75
C THR A 701 9.70 -0.68 30.87
N ASN A 702 10.17 -0.13 29.72
CA ASN A 702 11.37 0.70 29.71
C ASN A 702 11.25 1.74 28.58
N PHE A 703 11.73 2.96 28.83
CA PHE A 703 11.68 4.05 27.84
C PHE A 703 12.64 3.83 26.69
N LYS A 704 13.79 3.14 26.92
CA LYS A 704 14.74 2.81 25.87
C LYS A 704 14.32 1.53 25.16
N LEU A 705 14.09 1.60 23.85
CA LEU A 705 13.61 0.50 23.01
C LEU A 705 14.49 -0.74 23.12
N GLU A 706 15.81 -0.60 23.11
CA GLU A 706 16.75 -1.72 23.21
C GLU A 706 16.57 -2.49 24.53
N LYS A 707 16.45 -1.78 25.64
CA LYS A 707 16.24 -2.38 26.96
C LYS A 707 14.86 -3.02 27.06
N ARG A 708 13.84 -2.38 26.44
CA ARG A 708 12.49 -2.92 26.36
C ARG A 708 12.48 -4.26 25.60
N LEU A 709 13.10 -4.30 24.40
CA LEU A 709 13.21 -5.50 23.58
C LEU A 709 13.97 -6.62 24.31
N GLN A 710 15.06 -6.29 24.99
CA GLN A 710 15.82 -7.27 25.76
C GLN A 710 14.98 -7.83 26.92
N SER A 711 14.19 -6.99 27.59
CA SER A 711 13.26 -7.43 28.64
C SER A 711 12.20 -8.39 28.08
N ILE A 712 11.60 -8.04 26.94
CA ILE A 712 10.61 -8.90 26.26
C ILE A 712 11.24 -10.25 25.90
N VAL A 713 12.42 -10.24 25.26
CA VAL A 713 13.13 -11.46 24.82
C VAL A 713 13.43 -12.37 26.01
N ASN A 714 13.91 -11.81 27.12
CA ASN A 714 14.24 -12.55 28.33
C ASN A 714 13.00 -13.16 28.99
N THR A 715 11.95 -12.35 29.20
CA THR A 715 10.66 -12.78 29.78
C THR A 715 10.03 -13.87 28.92
N LEU A 716 10.01 -13.66 27.58
CA LEU A 716 9.45 -14.60 26.62
C LEU A 716 10.19 -15.96 26.68
N THR A 717 11.52 -15.92 26.67
CA THR A 717 12.33 -17.14 26.74
C THR A 717 12.02 -17.95 28.02
N TYR A 718 11.92 -17.24 29.15
CA TYR A 718 11.59 -17.85 30.44
C TYR A 718 10.17 -18.43 30.47
N GLN A 719 9.17 -17.65 30.04
CA GLN A 719 7.76 -18.08 30.07
C GLN A 719 7.52 -19.29 29.15
N ILE A 720 8.14 -19.32 27.95
CA ILE A 720 8.02 -20.45 27.03
C ILE A 720 8.72 -21.67 27.59
N TYR A 721 9.86 -21.51 28.26
CA TYR A 721 10.52 -22.61 28.98
C TYR A 721 9.59 -23.18 30.06
N CYS A 722 9.00 -22.34 30.90
CA CYS A 722 8.06 -22.75 31.94
C CYS A 722 6.84 -23.47 31.36
N TYR A 723 6.23 -22.87 30.33
CA TYR A 723 5.07 -23.44 29.62
C TYR A 723 5.36 -24.85 29.08
N GLY A 724 6.51 -25.03 28.44
CA GLY A 724 6.93 -26.33 27.89
C GLY A 724 7.17 -27.37 28.99
N THR A 725 7.87 -26.98 30.07
CA THR A 725 8.28 -27.92 31.14
C THR A 725 7.10 -28.41 32.00
N ILE A 726 5.97 -27.69 32.06
CA ILE A 726 4.79 -28.11 32.86
C ILE A 726 4.29 -29.49 32.39
N GLY A 727 4.22 -29.71 31.08
CA GLY A 727 3.71 -30.95 30.52
C GLY A 727 4.76 -32.02 30.20
N MET A 728 6.04 -31.82 30.59
CA MET A 728 7.14 -32.72 30.24
C MET A 728 7.54 -33.62 31.40
N PHE A 729 7.94 -34.87 31.08
CA PHE A 729 8.60 -35.78 32.01
C PHE A 729 9.92 -35.17 32.48
N GLU A 730 10.29 -35.33 33.72
CA GLU A 730 11.47 -34.76 34.37
C GLU A 730 12.76 -35.07 33.57
N LYS A 731 12.88 -36.28 33.06
CA LYS A 731 14.04 -36.72 32.26
C LYS A 731 14.20 -35.96 30.92
N HIS A 732 13.13 -35.33 30.42
CA HIS A 732 13.18 -34.62 29.16
C HIS A 732 13.33 -33.06 29.32
N LYS A 733 13.22 -32.57 30.56
CA LYS A 733 13.33 -31.10 30.82
C LYS A 733 14.74 -30.58 30.51
N LEU A 734 15.76 -31.35 30.89
CA LEU A 734 17.17 -31.00 30.58
C LEU A 734 17.38 -30.93 29.05
N LEU A 735 16.89 -31.95 28.34
CA LEU A 735 17.00 -32.04 26.90
C LEU A 735 16.29 -30.87 26.22
N TYR A 736 15.10 -30.49 26.71
CA TYR A 736 14.34 -29.32 26.22
C TYR A 736 15.12 -28.01 26.43
N SER A 737 15.69 -27.84 27.64
CA SER A 737 16.53 -26.67 27.96
C SER A 737 17.71 -26.55 27.00
N PHE A 738 18.40 -27.68 26.77
CA PHE A 738 19.54 -27.77 25.87
C PHE A 738 19.12 -27.46 24.42
N LEU A 739 18.01 -28.03 23.95
CA LEU A 739 17.48 -27.82 22.59
C LEU A 739 17.14 -26.32 22.39
N LEU A 740 16.50 -25.70 23.37
CA LEU A 740 16.20 -24.25 23.33
C LEU A 740 17.49 -23.43 23.17
N THR A 741 18.50 -23.76 23.98
CA THR A 741 19.79 -23.06 23.96
C THR A 741 20.45 -23.17 22.58
N ILE A 742 20.55 -24.40 22.06
CA ILE A 742 21.13 -24.66 20.72
C ILE A 742 20.40 -23.86 19.63
N GLN A 743 19.07 -23.89 19.64
CA GLN A 743 18.30 -23.19 18.60
C GLN A 743 18.48 -21.67 18.69
N ILE A 744 18.57 -21.12 19.89
CA ILE A 744 18.83 -19.70 20.14
C ILE A 744 20.23 -19.32 19.62
N GLU A 745 21.24 -20.14 19.92
CA GLU A 745 22.62 -19.85 19.51
C GLU A 745 22.83 -20.08 18.01
N LEU A 746 22.11 -21.04 17.40
CA LEU A 746 22.03 -21.22 15.94
C LEU A 746 21.45 -19.98 15.25
N ASP A 747 20.37 -19.45 15.79
CA ASP A 747 19.71 -18.24 15.25
C ASP A 747 20.63 -17.03 15.30
N LYS A 748 21.47 -16.95 16.34
CA LYS A 748 22.48 -15.89 16.48
C LYS A 748 23.73 -16.15 15.62
N GLN A 749 23.82 -17.30 14.95
CA GLN A 749 24.98 -17.74 14.16
C GLN A 749 26.27 -17.94 14.99
N ILE A 750 26.11 -18.19 16.30
CA ILE A 750 27.23 -18.48 17.19
C ILE A 750 27.68 -19.95 17.03
N ILE A 751 26.70 -20.83 16.71
CA ILE A 751 26.90 -22.28 16.49
C ILE A 751 26.44 -22.58 15.06
N THR A 752 27.12 -23.55 14.41
CA THR A 752 26.76 -24.02 13.06
C THR A 752 26.12 -25.43 13.13
N TYR A 753 25.37 -25.80 12.12
CA TYR A 753 24.77 -27.14 11.98
C TYR A 753 25.83 -28.22 11.97
N ASN A 754 26.99 -28.00 11.35
CA ASN A 754 28.11 -28.94 11.30
C ASN A 754 28.69 -29.24 12.70
N GLN A 755 28.75 -28.21 13.55
CA GLN A 755 29.17 -28.35 14.95
C GLN A 755 28.20 -29.23 15.75
N ILE A 756 26.87 -29.01 15.55
CA ILE A 756 25.82 -29.80 16.21
C ILE A 756 25.86 -31.25 15.72
N ASP A 757 26.02 -31.46 14.43
CA ASP A 757 26.06 -32.79 13.82
C ASP A 757 27.26 -33.59 14.38
N PHE A 758 28.42 -32.96 14.49
CA PHE A 758 29.61 -33.55 15.15
C PHE A 758 29.31 -33.82 16.63
N PHE A 759 28.72 -32.89 17.35
CA PHE A 759 28.43 -33.09 18.79
C PHE A 759 27.52 -34.30 19.02
N LEU A 760 26.52 -34.52 18.19
CA LEU A 760 25.57 -35.63 18.29
C LEU A 760 26.16 -36.96 17.82
N LYS A 761 26.78 -36.99 16.65
CA LYS A 761 27.23 -38.22 15.97
C LYS A 761 28.70 -38.57 16.19
N GLY A 762 29.51 -37.55 16.46
CA GLY A 762 30.96 -37.75 16.48
C GLY A 762 31.54 -37.93 15.07
N ASN A 763 32.70 -38.50 14.97
CA ASN A 763 33.29 -38.91 13.71
C ASN A 763 32.88 -40.36 13.38
N LEU A 764 31.99 -40.51 12.41
CA LEU A 764 31.51 -41.84 11.96
C LEU A 764 32.51 -42.55 11.04
N SER A 765 33.38 -41.79 10.37
CA SER A 765 34.43 -42.37 9.51
C SER A 765 35.73 -42.51 10.28
N LEU A 766 35.89 -43.60 11.02
CA LEU A 766 37.13 -43.94 11.73
C LEU A 766 38.18 -44.44 10.73
N ASP A 767 39.03 -43.51 10.29
CA ASP A 767 40.21 -43.84 9.47
C ASP A 767 41.23 -44.56 10.33
N LYS A 768 41.44 -45.83 10.09
CA LYS A 768 42.34 -46.71 10.84
C LYS A 768 43.84 -46.41 10.64
N SER A 769 44.18 -45.33 9.90
CA SER A 769 45.53 -45.01 9.48
C SER A 769 46.40 -44.28 10.50
N SER A 770 45.78 -43.54 11.49
CA SER A 770 46.59 -42.80 12.46
C SER A 770 46.40 -43.33 13.89
N LYS A 771 47.50 -43.70 14.51
CA LYS A 771 47.54 -44.19 15.90
C LYS A 771 47.63 -43.01 16.87
N PRO A 772 47.06 -43.14 18.10
CA PRO A 772 47.23 -42.11 19.14
C PRO A 772 48.72 -41.91 19.48
N LEU A 773 49.11 -40.71 19.70
CA LEU A 773 50.47 -40.28 20.05
C LEU A 773 50.86 -40.71 21.45
N PHE A 774 49.92 -40.86 22.37
CA PHE A 774 50.17 -41.17 23.77
C PHE A 774 49.24 -42.30 24.21
N SER A 775 49.81 -43.20 25.11
CA SER A 775 49.11 -44.37 25.63
C SER A 775 47.85 -44.06 26.48
N TRP A 776 47.73 -42.84 27.01
CA TRP A 776 46.56 -42.39 27.78
C TRP A 776 45.40 -41.94 26.88
N LEU A 777 45.67 -41.65 25.61
CA LEU A 777 44.61 -41.23 24.65
C LEU A 777 43.97 -42.49 24.02
N THR A 778 42.67 -42.60 24.11
CA THR A 778 41.95 -43.66 23.41
C THR A 778 41.97 -43.39 21.89
N TYR A 779 41.80 -44.43 21.11
CA TYR A 779 41.74 -44.38 19.66
C TYR A 779 40.62 -43.46 19.19
N GLU A 780 39.46 -43.54 19.83
CA GLU A 780 38.25 -42.72 19.53
C GLU A 780 38.54 -41.25 19.83
N THR A 781 39.06 -40.92 21.00
CA THR A 781 39.42 -39.53 21.41
C THR A 781 40.36 -38.88 20.40
N TRP A 782 41.41 -39.62 20.02
CA TRP A 782 42.40 -39.13 19.04
C TRP A 782 41.76 -38.84 17.70
N HIS A 783 40.90 -39.71 17.18
CA HIS A 783 40.24 -39.55 15.89
C HIS A 783 39.20 -38.38 15.93
N HIS A 784 38.52 -38.19 17.06
CA HIS A 784 37.62 -37.04 17.24
C HIS A 784 38.38 -35.72 17.21
N CYS A 785 39.55 -35.66 17.88
CA CYS A 785 40.41 -34.46 17.89
C CYS A 785 40.97 -34.15 16.50
N LEU A 786 41.41 -35.18 15.74
CA LEU A 786 41.83 -35.04 14.34
C LEU A 786 40.70 -34.51 13.46
N TYR A 787 39.48 -35.03 13.65
CA TYR A 787 38.31 -34.55 12.94
C TYR A 787 38.00 -33.07 13.24
N LEU A 788 38.06 -32.68 14.53
CA LEU A 788 37.87 -31.29 14.94
C LEU A 788 38.86 -30.35 14.27
N SER A 789 40.16 -30.73 14.26
CA SER A 789 41.20 -29.85 13.68
C SER A 789 41.05 -29.73 12.15
N LYS A 790 40.53 -30.73 11.45
CA LYS A 790 40.29 -30.72 9.99
C LYS A 790 39.01 -29.98 9.59
N GLN A 791 37.92 -30.22 10.30
CA GLN A 791 36.61 -29.69 9.93
C GLN A 791 36.38 -28.25 10.44
N PHE A 792 37.02 -27.90 11.57
CA PHE A 792 36.86 -26.59 12.18
C PHE A 792 38.21 -25.89 12.40
N PRO A 793 38.98 -25.65 11.32
CA PRO A 793 40.34 -25.13 11.43
C PRO A 793 40.41 -23.74 12.09
N GLU A 794 39.36 -22.92 11.94
CA GLU A 794 39.33 -21.58 12.53
C GLU A 794 39.59 -21.57 14.03
N LYS A 795 39.19 -22.62 14.75
CA LYS A 795 39.29 -22.71 16.22
C LYS A 795 40.21 -23.85 16.71
N PHE A 796 40.24 -24.96 15.94
CA PHE A 796 40.88 -26.20 16.38
C PHE A 796 42.14 -26.58 15.56
N GLN A 797 42.64 -25.71 14.67
CA GLN A 797 43.79 -26.00 13.80
C GLN A 797 45.01 -26.46 14.62
N ASN A 798 45.30 -25.79 15.72
CA ASN A 798 46.44 -26.06 16.56
C ASN A 798 46.16 -27.03 17.69
N LEU A 799 45.00 -27.70 17.71
CA LEU A 799 44.62 -28.60 18.80
C LEU A 799 45.60 -29.78 18.93
N ILE A 800 45.92 -30.40 17.82
CA ILE A 800 46.83 -31.57 17.80
C ILE A 800 48.24 -31.17 18.29
N LEU A 801 48.78 -30.07 17.75
CA LEU A 801 50.10 -29.56 18.15
C LEU A 801 50.14 -29.19 19.64
N ASN A 802 49.08 -28.58 20.15
CA ASN A 802 49.02 -28.23 21.57
C ASN A 802 48.96 -29.46 22.49
N ILE A 803 48.24 -30.52 22.05
CA ILE A 803 48.22 -31.81 22.79
C ILE A 803 49.63 -32.43 22.80
N GLU A 804 50.37 -32.32 21.68
CA GLU A 804 51.75 -32.78 21.55
C GLU A 804 52.72 -32.01 22.47
N GLU A 805 52.56 -30.68 22.51
CA GLU A 805 53.45 -29.80 23.29
C GLU A 805 53.17 -29.85 24.78
N ASN A 806 51.89 -30.03 25.20
CA ASN A 806 51.49 -29.98 26.59
C ASN A 806 50.72 -31.26 27.03
N PRO A 807 51.30 -32.44 26.86
CA PRO A 807 50.61 -33.71 27.14
C PRO A 807 50.19 -33.90 28.59
N ILE A 808 50.99 -33.33 29.55
CA ILE A 808 50.71 -33.47 30.99
C ILE A 808 49.44 -32.67 31.37
N GLU A 809 49.31 -31.44 30.89
CA GLU A 809 48.14 -30.57 31.17
C GLU A 809 46.88 -31.22 30.62
N TRP A 810 46.94 -31.68 29.34
CA TRP A 810 45.80 -32.31 28.68
C TRP A 810 45.39 -33.62 29.37
N LYS A 811 46.41 -34.42 29.85
CA LYS A 811 46.13 -35.64 30.60
C LYS A 811 45.47 -35.34 31.95
N GLN A 812 45.99 -34.36 32.71
CA GLN A 812 45.44 -33.92 34.01
C GLN A 812 43.99 -33.43 33.84
N TRP A 813 43.75 -32.67 32.80
CA TRP A 813 42.41 -32.16 32.52
C TRP A 813 41.45 -33.29 32.10
N ALA A 814 41.87 -34.18 31.20
CA ALA A 814 41.07 -35.30 30.68
C ALA A 814 40.73 -36.37 31.75
N GLU A 815 41.68 -36.66 32.66
CA GLU A 815 41.53 -37.65 33.73
C GLU A 815 40.84 -37.07 34.99
N HIS A 816 40.57 -35.75 35.03
CA HIS A 816 39.92 -35.12 36.18
C HIS A 816 38.47 -35.60 36.32
N ASP A 817 38.01 -35.72 37.57
CA ASP A 817 36.63 -36.16 37.89
C ASP A 817 35.56 -35.21 37.35
N GLN A 818 35.91 -33.90 37.24
CA GLN A 818 34.99 -32.87 36.80
C GLN A 818 35.70 -31.92 35.80
N PRO A 819 36.04 -32.37 34.58
CA PRO A 819 36.74 -31.55 33.60
C PRO A 819 35.95 -30.33 33.15
N GLU A 820 34.60 -30.38 33.23
CA GLU A 820 33.71 -29.29 32.91
C GLU A 820 33.83 -28.07 33.83
N ASN A 821 34.37 -28.21 35.03
CA ASN A 821 34.54 -27.16 36.03
C ASN A 821 35.96 -26.56 36.06
N ILE A 822 36.86 -27.09 35.26
CA ILE A 822 38.28 -26.70 35.22
C ILE A 822 38.57 -26.03 33.87
N ALA A 823 39.42 -24.98 33.92
CA ALA A 823 39.88 -24.30 32.72
C ALA A 823 40.63 -25.25 31.77
N LEU A 824 40.34 -25.13 30.50
CA LEU A 824 41.04 -25.88 29.44
C LEU A 824 42.53 -25.44 29.38
N PRO A 825 43.45 -26.35 28.94
CA PRO A 825 44.82 -25.95 28.65
C PRO A 825 44.84 -24.76 27.68
N LYS A 826 45.75 -23.83 27.95
CA LYS A 826 45.88 -22.63 27.12
C LYS A 826 46.40 -22.98 25.72
N PRO A 827 45.94 -22.28 24.66
CA PRO A 827 45.07 -21.08 24.67
C PRO A 827 43.57 -21.38 24.61
N PHE A 828 43.13 -22.63 24.60
CA PHE A 828 41.77 -23.08 24.29
C PHE A 828 40.72 -22.57 25.28
N ASP A 829 41.11 -22.33 26.55
CA ASP A 829 40.14 -21.80 27.51
C ASP A 829 39.57 -20.40 27.14
N ILE A 830 40.42 -19.59 26.50
CA ILE A 830 40.04 -18.20 26.11
C ILE A 830 39.46 -18.20 24.67
N LEU A 831 39.98 -19.09 23.80
CA LEU A 831 39.66 -19.10 22.36
C LEU A 831 38.29 -19.69 22.04
N LEU A 832 37.84 -20.66 22.85
CA LEU A 832 36.63 -21.43 22.58
C LEU A 832 35.42 -20.88 23.32
N ASN A 833 34.27 -20.85 22.62
CA ASN A 833 32.96 -20.57 23.24
C ASN A 833 32.48 -21.80 24.03
N ASP A 834 31.48 -21.66 24.85
CA ASP A 834 30.96 -22.71 25.72
C ASP A 834 30.54 -23.96 24.97
N PHE A 835 29.96 -23.85 23.75
CA PHE A 835 29.57 -25.00 22.95
C PHE A 835 30.81 -25.71 22.39
N GLU A 836 31.81 -24.99 21.96
CA GLU A 836 33.08 -25.54 21.48
C GLU A 836 33.82 -26.27 22.59
N LYS A 837 33.71 -25.78 23.84
CA LYS A 837 34.22 -26.50 25.03
C LYS A 837 33.45 -27.80 25.22
N LEU A 838 32.14 -27.83 25.03
CA LEU A 838 31.32 -29.06 25.07
C LEU A 838 31.77 -30.08 24.01
N MET A 839 32.15 -29.61 22.80
CA MET A 839 32.64 -30.46 21.72
C MET A 839 33.96 -31.17 22.16
N LEU A 840 34.85 -30.49 22.90
CA LEU A 840 36.06 -31.08 23.45
C LEU A 840 35.73 -32.11 24.54
N ILE A 841 34.87 -31.77 25.49
CA ILE A 841 34.43 -32.69 26.56
C ILE A 841 33.80 -33.95 25.92
N ARG A 842 33.06 -33.81 24.83
CA ARG A 842 32.56 -34.97 24.08
C ARG A 842 33.68 -35.86 23.56
N CYS A 843 34.79 -35.29 23.13
CA CYS A 843 35.94 -36.09 22.62
C CYS A 843 36.65 -36.85 23.74
N PHE A 844 36.91 -36.15 24.85
CA PHE A 844 37.75 -36.72 25.94
C PHE A 844 36.94 -37.46 27.00
N SER A 845 35.79 -36.98 27.39
CA SER A 845 34.98 -37.51 28.50
C SER A 845 33.49 -37.58 28.10
N PRO A 846 33.11 -38.49 27.15
CA PRO A 846 31.72 -38.53 26.67
C PRO A 846 30.69 -38.83 27.76
N ASN A 847 31.06 -39.52 28.82
CA ASN A 847 30.20 -39.80 29.99
C ASN A 847 29.82 -38.54 30.78
N ARG A 848 30.59 -37.48 30.63
CA ARG A 848 30.39 -36.23 31.36
C ARG A 848 29.52 -35.19 30.58
N ILE A 849 29.13 -35.55 29.36
CA ILE A 849 28.33 -34.64 28.48
C ILE A 849 27.06 -34.14 29.18
N ILE A 850 26.38 -35.01 29.91
CA ILE A 850 25.15 -34.66 30.63
C ILE A 850 25.41 -33.56 31.67
N PHE A 851 26.53 -33.64 32.38
CA PHE A 851 26.97 -32.65 33.37
C PHE A 851 27.33 -31.30 32.70
N UNK A 852 27.89 -31.40 31.70
CA UNK A 852 28.31 -30.35 30.96
C UNK A 852 27.15 -29.64 30.37
N ILE A 853 26.23 -30.30 29.97
CA ILE A 853 24.98 -29.66 29.55
C ILE A 853 24.33 -28.85 30.69
N PHE A 854 24.43 -29.31 31.89
CA PHE A 854 23.98 -28.57 33.09
C PHE A 854 24.73 -27.25 33.28
N THR A 855 26.01 -27.19 32.93
CA THR A 855 26.83 -25.98 33.02
C THR A 855 26.66 -25.08 31.79
N PHE A 856 26.33 -25.67 30.62
CA PHE A 856 25.96 -24.95 29.38
C PHE A 856 24.56 -24.34 29.57
N LYS A 857 24.49 -23.34 30.45
CA LYS A 857 23.20 -22.68 30.80
C LYS A 857 23.16 -21.32 30.13
N PRO A 858 22.11 -21.00 29.35
CA PRO A 858 21.96 -19.62 28.99
C PRO A 858 21.72 -18.81 30.27
N SER A 859 22.52 -17.80 30.47
CA SER A 859 22.41 -16.85 31.60
C SER A 859 20.97 -16.30 31.79
N TYR A 860 20.13 -16.44 30.77
CA TYR A 860 18.74 -15.94 30.72
C TYR A 860 17.74 -16.82 31.49
N ILE A 861 17.94 -18.15 31.51
CA ILE A 861 16.98 -19.08 32.15
C ILE A 861 17.23 -19.15 33.66
N TRP A 862 18.49 -19.03 34.08
CA TRP A 862 18.86 -19.26 35.48
C TRP A 862 19.02 -18.01 36.33
N LYS A 863 19.31 -16.84 35.77
CA LYS A 863 19.29 -15.57 36.49
C LYS A 863 17.91 -15.26 37.08
N TRP A 864 16.83 -15.78 36.45
CA TRP A 864 15.45 -15.61 36.97
C TRP A 864 15.12 -16.57 38.12
N ARG A 865 15.76 -17.74 38.18
CA ARG A 865 15.54 -18.69 39.29
C ARG A 865 16.13 -18.18 40.60
N SER A 866 17.20 -17.37 40.57
CA SER A 866 17.79 -16.75 41.76
C SER A 866 17.04 -15.51 42.22
N ILE A 867 16.21 -14.90 41.36
CA ILE A 867 15.40 -13.73 41.71
C ILE A 867 14.01 -14.14 42.23
N ASN A 868 13.48 -15.26 41.74
CA ASN A 868 12.15 -15.77 42.12
C ASN A 868 12.22 -17.16 42.74
N SER A 869 12.97 -17.31 43.83
CA SER A 869 13.06 -18.59 44.59
C SER A 869 11.78 -18.89 45.40
N THR A 870 10.68 -18.25 45.08
CA THR A 870 9.39 -18.39 45.78
C THR A 870 8.24 -18.92 44.92
N CYS A 871 8.52 -19.62 43.79
CA CYS A 871 7.53 -20.37 43.07
C CYS A 871 7.96 -21.83 42.86
#